data_c1db838b653a314509e3c2f8057e22e4
#
_entry.id   c1db838b653a314509e3c2f8057e22e4
#
_cell.length_a   1.000
_cell.length_b   1.000
_cell.length_c   1.000
_cell.angle_alpha   90.00
_cell.angle_beta   90.00
_cell.angle_gamma   90.00
#
_symmetry.space_group_name_H-M   'P 1'
#
loop_
_entity.id
_entity.type
_entity.pdbx_description
1 polymer ?
#
loop_
_entity_poly.entity_id
_entity_poly.type
_entity_poly.pdbx_seq_one_letter_code
_entity_poly.pdbx_strand_id
1 'polypeptide(L)'
;MRRAEVFVNIPVKSIAKAYSYAVPDELSFLAAGWRVFVPFGGRRVEGFVVAVRENEGERTDYELKPILSVVDEEAWFTSEMLETARRIADFYLCSPAEAMRLFMPGKSGLKIEVEYEAKEGEEPPLTGAAQQVFRSLRENGVMRLSALRKALPALAAEIPGLLEKLVQQKYVRKLYRAQQRDKARYENILSLARPLDEAVLSRYRRRRAQKRLLELLAAEGKKTDAGLRKAGFSAAVLRAVIEEGDVKSEKRRALRDSYGDVTGVGAMVDLTAEQRAAVDAVLPYIGRREHRGFLLQGVTGSGKTQVYIETAAAVRREGRGVIVLVPEIALTSQIVLAFKGSFPEDIVVMHSQLSLAERNDAIFRVRRGEAGIVIGARSALFTPIEDIGLIILDEEQDMSYKQDEAPRYHARPIAEVMAKLHRAVLLLGSATPSLETSYRARCGEFTLLSMPERIGARPLAHVECVDMREELHRGNRTIISAPLRQLIEETMAKKEQMILMLNRRGFSTFVMCRSCGAVVKCPSCSLPLVYHRSGRLLCHHCDIEQAVPLLCPECSSPYIKYFGSGTEKLEAELKALVPTARVVRMDRDTTARKLAHQEILTAFREKRYDILLGTQMVAKGHDIPGVTAVGILSADASLNMPDFRAAERCFMLITQTAGRAGRGEAAGQVVVQCYSPEHYAVQAALKQDYEAFYREEIAIREQLFYPPFSRLVKLIVQHGEEEAARQEACRTQENFLAAFAGREGQQIIGPAPALIAQFRGIHRFVLLIKTADLAAVREFLRGEGLDKRNDVLIDVDPIMTM
;
A
#
# COMPACT_ATOMS: atom_id res chain seq x y z
N MET A 1 38.31 7.34 18.64
CA MET A 1 37.84 6.50 17.51
C MET A 1 36.31 6.52 17.52
N ARG A 2 35.64 6.92 16.45
CA ARG A 2 34.16 6.98 16.36
C ARG A 2 33.60 5.59 16.06
N ARG A 3 32.49 5.24 16.69
CA ARG A 3 31.77 3.98 16.54
C ARG A 3 30.36 4.23 16.00
N ALA A 4 29.97 3.52 14.96
CA ALA A 4 28.61 3.56 14.43
C ALA A 4 27.85 2.28 14.78
N GLU A 5 26.62 2.43 15.25
CA GLU A 5 25.66 1.35 15.43
C GLU A 5 24.84 1.18 14.13
N VAL A 6 24.87 -0.03 13.57
CA VAL A 6 24.32 -0.31 12.23
C VAL A 6 23.40 -1.53 12.26
N PHE A 7 22.18 -1.39 11.80
CA PHE A 7 21.32 -2.52 11.45
C PHE A 7 21.69 -3.03 10.06
N VAL A 8 22.09 -4.29 9.96
CA VAL A 8 22.42 -4.90 8.65
C VAL A 8 21.15 -5.28 7.89
N ASN A 9 21.11 -4.96 6.60
CA ASN A 9 19.96 -5.23 5.74
C ASN A 9 19.94 -6.68 5.25
N ILE A 10 19.69 -7.62 6.18
CA ILE A 10 19.59 -9.05 5.91
C ILE A 10 18.18 -9.51 6.32
N PRO A 11 17.45 -10.26 5.45
CA PRO A 11 16.07 -10.68 5.73
C PRO A 11 16.04 -11.94 6.63
N VAL A 12 16.67 -11.87 7.79
CA VAL A 12 16.70 -12.96 8.77
C VAL A 12 16.30 -12.40 10.14
N LYS A 13 15.23 -12.90 10.72
CA LYS A 13 14.68 -12.43 11.98
C LYS A 13 15.64 -12.52 13.17
N SER A 14 16.53 -13.51 13.18
CA SER A 14 17.53 -13.67 14.25
C SER A 14 18.60 -12.56 14.27
N ILE A 15 18.72 -11.75 13.19
CA ILE A 15 19.65 -10.63 13.08
C ILE A 15 18.94 -9.31 13.38
N ALA A 16 18.31 -9.22 14.56
CA ALA A 16 17.49 -8.06 14.94
C ALA A 16 18.22 -7.02 15.79
N LYS A 17 19.55 -7.15 16.01
CA LYS A 17 20.36 -6.22 16.82
C LYS A 17 21.21 -5.30 15.96
N ALA A 18 21.52 -4.12 16.48
CA ALA A 18 22.55 -3.28 15.90
C ALA A 18 23.94 -3.87 16.14
N TYR A 19 24.82 -3.71 15.16
CA TYR A 19 26.21 -4.12 15.21
C TYR A 19 27.10 -2.89 15.17
N SER A 20 28.18 -2.92 15.98
CA SER A 20 29.13 -1.82 16.08
C SER A 20 30.20 -1.92 15.01
N TYR A 21 30.46 -0.81 14.33
CA TYR A 21 31.52 -0.68 13.33
C TYR A 21 32.39 0.54 13.60
N ALA A 22 33.66 0.45 13.25
CA ALA A 22 34.55 1.60 13.29
C ALA A 22 34.21 2.57 12.14
N VAL A 23 34.19 3.86 12.44
CA VAL A 23 34.01 4.92 11.43
C VAL A 23 35.42 5.36 10.98
N PRO A 24 35.77 5.12 9.69
CA PRO A 24 37.06 5.61 9.16
C PRO A 24 37.11 7.15 9.17
N ASP A 25 38.32 7.72 9.27
CA ASP A 25 38.50 9.18 9.31
C ASP A 25 37.95 9.87 8.05
N GLU A 26 38.00 9.19 6.90
CA GLU A 26 37.44 9.66 5.63
C GLU A 26 35.91 9.82 5.67
N LEU A 27 35.22 9.14 6.60
CA LEU A 27 33.80 9.18 6.84
C LEU A 27 33.45 9.94 8.13
N SER A 28 34.28 10.92 8.52
CA SER A 28 34.06 11.73 9.73
C SER A 28 32.74 12.50 9.76
N PHE A 29 32.11 12.72 8.60
CA PHE A 29 30.78 13.34 8.46
C PHE A 29 29.62 12.39 8.78
N LEU A 30 29.88 11.07 8.95
CA LEU A 30 28.83 10.08 9.14
C LEU A 30 28.02 10.34 10.43
N ALA A 31 26.72 10.29 10.30
CA ALA A 31 25.74 10.48 11.37
C ALA A 31 24.65 9.40 11.31
N ALA A 32 23.69 9.44 12.22
CA ALA A 32 22.49 8.59 12.11
C ALA A 32 21.71 8.93 10.82
N GLY A 33 21.04 7.94 10.27
CA GLY A 33 20.25 8.09 9.04
C GLY A 33 20.98 7.75 7.74
N TRP A 34 22.30 7.52 7.78
CA TRP A 34 23.06 7.14 6.60
C TRP A 34 22.90 5.67 6.24
N ARG A 35 22.93 5.35 4.97
CA ARG A 35 23.08 4.00 4.45
C ARG A 35 24.56 3.74 4.15
N VAL A 36 25.04 2.59 4.59
CA VAL A 36 26.45 2.21 4.49
C VAL A 36 26.61 0.80 3.97
N PHE A 37 27.79 0.50 3.42
CA PHE A 37 28.21 -0.87 3.19
C PHE A 37 29.13 -1.32 4.31
N VAL A 38 28.81 -2.48 4.89
CA VAL A 38 29.55 -3.07 6.02
C VAL A 38 29.93 -4.52 5.75
N PRO A 39 31.04 -5.02 6.30
CA PRO A 39 31.38 -6.44 6.27
C PRO A 39 30.57 -7.22 7.29
N PHE A 40 29.86 -8.26 6.87
CA PHE A 40 29.07 -9.12 7.75
C PHE A 40 29.07 -10.57 7.27
N GLY A 41 29.46 -11.54 8.15
CA GLY A 41 29.48 -12.98 7.82
C GLY A 41 30.30 -13.33 6.57
N GLY A 42 31.47 -12.70 6.37
CA GLY A 42 32.29 -12.90 5.17
C GLY A 42 31.74 -12.24 3.89
N ARG A 43 30.59 -11.60 3.98
CA ARG A 43 29.95 -10.86 2.88
C ARG A 43 29.97 -9.36 3.14
N ARG A 44 29.69 -8.60 2.11
CA ARG A 44 29.47 -7.15 2.18
C ARG A 44 28.00 -6.90 1.98
N VAL A 45 27.39 -6.21 2.94
CA VAL A 45 25.96 -5.98 2.98
C VAL A 45 25.66 -4.50 3.20
N GLU A 46 24.51 -4.06 2.75
CA GLU A 46 23.95 -2.76 3.08
C GLU A 46 23.58 -2.74 4.57
N GLY A 47 23.79 -1.62 5.22
CA GLY A 47 23.40 -1.39 6.61
C GLY A 47 22.86 0.02 6.80
N PHE A 48 22.13 0.23 7.87
CA PHE A 48 21.49 1.48 8.25
C PHE A 48 22.09 1.99 9.55
N VAL A 49 22.72 3.16 9.52
CA VAL A 49 23.33 3.78 10.71
C VAL A 49 22.23 4.39 11.58
N VAL A 50 22.13 3.96 12.83
CA VAL A 50 21.12 4.46 13.77
C VAL A 50 21.70 5.34 14.87
N ALA A 51 22.98 5.19 15.16
CA ALA A 51 23.69 6.07 16.06
C ALA A 51 25.19 6.12 15.71
N VAL A 52 25.83 7.25 16.00
CA VAL A 52 27.28 7.38 15.96
C VAL A 52 27.71 7.96 17.30
N ARG A 53 28.69 7.32 17.96
CA ARG A 53 29.18 7.70 19.29
C ARG A 53 30.68 7.87 19.25
N GLU A 54 31.21 8.75 20.06
CA GLU A 54 32.63 8.84 20.33
C GLU A 54 33.01 7.75 21.36
N ASN A 55 34.10 7.07 21.13
CA ASN A 55 34.55 6.01 22.03
C ASN A 55 35.32 6.65 23.18
N GLU A 56 34.65 7.09 24.22
CA GLU A 56 35.27 7.58 25.46
C GLU A 56 35.67 6.39 26.33
N GLY A 57 36.82 5.77 26.04
CA GLY A 57 37.48 4.86 26.98
C GLY A 57 36.95 3.44 27.18
N GLU A 58 35.84 3.05 26.56
CA GLU A 58 35.37 1.66 26.57
C GLU A 58 36.31 0.79 25.72
N ARG A 59 37.16 -0.03 26.39
CA ARG A 59 37.88 -1.11 25.72
C ARG A 59 36.88 -2.16 25.27
N THR A 60 36.65 -2.24 23.97
CA THR A 60 35.99 -3.41 23.40
C THR A 60 36.99 -4.55 23.34
N ASP A 61 36.63 -5.73 23.85
CA ASP A 61 37.51 -6.95 23.83
C ASP A 61 37.76 -7.48 22.41
N TYR A 62 37.24 -6.79 21.37
CA TYR A 62 37.37 -7.16 19.96
C TYR A 62 37.63 -5.95 19.07
N GLU A 63 38.39 -6.16 17.99
CA GLU A 63 38.65 -5.15 16.98
C GLU A 63 37.39 -4.89 16.12
N LEU A 64 36.94 -3.62 16.08
CA LEU A 64 35.80 -3.23 15.29
C LEU A 64 36.14 -3.23 13.79
N LYS A 65 35.33 -3.92 12.99
CA LYS A 65 35.46 -3.87 11.52
C LYS A 65 35.06 -2.48 11.01
N PRO A 66 35.81 -1.93 10.04
CA PRO A 66 35.47 -0.60 9.49
C PRO A 66 34.24 -0.62 8.57
N ILE A 67 33.52 0.50 8.53
CA ILE A 67 32.54 0.79 7.48
C ILE A 67 33.29 0.90 6.15
N LEU A 68 32.76 0.30 5.08
CA LEU A 68 33.45 0.23 3.79
C LEU A 68 33.22 1.48 2.94
N SER A 69 32.00 1.98 2.88
CA SER A 69 31.62 3.22 2.19
C SER A 69 30.18 3.61 2.54
N VAL A 70 29.81 4.84 2.20
CA VAL A 70 28.39 5.28 2.17
C VAL A 70 27.71 4.85 0.89
N VAL A 71 26.38 4.73 0.92
CA VAL A 71 25.55 4.36 -0.23
C VAL A 71 25.04 5.58 -0.97
N ASP A 72 24.65 6.61 -0.24
CA ASP A 72 24.05 7.85 -0.73
C ASP A 72 24.99 9.04 -0.55
N GLU A 73 24.72 10.14 -1.22
CA GLU A 73 25.43 11.40 -1.09
C GLU A 73 25.04 12.18 0.18
N GLU A 74 23.87 11.87 0.75
CA GLU A 74 23.31 12.48 1.96
C GLU A 74 22.55 11.44 2.80
N ALA A 75 22.25 11.77 4.06
CA ALA A 75 21.48 10.90 4.93
C ALA A 75 20.12 10.57 4.33
N TRP A 76 19.76 9.29 4.30
CA TRP A 76 18.49 8.82 3.76
C TRP A 76 17.34 8.99 4.75
N PHE A 77 17.59 8.68 6.01
CA PHE A 77 16.57 8.67 7.07
C PHE A 77 16.68 9.90 7.95
N THR A 78 15.55 10.55 8.22
CA THR A 78 15.44 11.55 9.27
C THR A 78 15.30 10.87 10.65
N SER A 79 15.37 11.66 11.73
CA SER A 79 15.12 11.20 13.10
C SER A 79 13.72 10.60 13.27
N GLU A 80 12.72 11.22 12.66
CA GLU A 80 11.32 10.77 12.70
C GLU A 80 11.13 9.44 11.96
N MET A 81 11.81 9.26 10.82
CA MET A 81 11.78 7.99 10.08
C MET A 81 12.41 6.86 10.89
N LEU A 82 13.57 7.11 11.53
CA LEU A 82 14.24 6.14 12.38
C LEU A 82 13.38 5.75 13.59
N GLU A 83 12.76 6.73 14.26
CA GLU A 83 11.86 6.49 15.39
C GLU A 83 10.59 5.76 14.94
N THR A 84 10.02 6.11 13.78
CA THR A 84 8.87 5.39 13.20
C THR A 84 9.24 3.93 12.93
N ALA A 85 10.39 3.67 12.30
CA ALA A 85 10.87 2.31 12.02
C ALA A 85 11.09 1.52 13.32
N ARG A 86 11.65 2.14 14.36
CA ARG A 86 11.82 1.53 15.68
C ARG A 86 10.47 1.14 16.27
N ARG A 87 9.48 2.02 16.24
CA ARG A 87 8.12 1.74 16.74
C ARG A 87 7.41 0.64 15.96
N ILE A 88 7.59 0.61 14.63
CA ILE A 88 7.06 -0.49 13.78
C ILE A 88 7.69 -1.82 14.20
N ALA A 89 9.02 -1.86 14.35
CA ALA A 89 9.72 -3.07 14.73
C ALA A 89 9.29 -3.59 16.11
N ASP A 90 9.15 -2.68 17.07
CA ASP A 90 8.68 -2.99 18.42
C ASP A 90 7.24 -3.48 18.43
N PHE A 91 6.33 -2.76 17.76
CA PHE A 91 4.90 -3.03 17.79
C PHE A 91 4.53 -4.31 17.03
N TYR A 92 5.09 -4.52 15.84
CA TYR A 92 4.76 -5.66 14.96
C TYR A 92 5.72 -6.84 15.09
N LEU A 93 6.66 -6.81 16.05
CA LEU A 93 7.62 -7.89 16.32
C LEU A 93 8.37 -8.31 15.04
N CYS A 94 8.87 -7.33 14.30
CA CYS A 94 9.70 -7.54 13.12
C CYS A 94 11.11 -6.99 13.36
N SER A 95 12.06 -7.32 12.46
CA SER A 95 13.41 -6.79 12.60
C SER A 95 13.44 -5.28 12.29
N PRO A 96 14.26 -4.47 12.97
CA PRO A 96 14.41 -3.05 12.65
C PRO A 96 14.79 -2.80 11.19
N ALA A 97 15.61 -3.65 10.60
CA ALA A 97 15.96 -3.57 9.19
C ALA A 97 14.75 -3.78 8.25
N GLU A 98 13.81 -4.67 8.61
CA GLU A 98 12.55 -4.83 7.86
C GLU A 98 11.68 -3.58 7.93
N ALA A 99 11.60 -2.95 9.11
CA ALA A 99 10.87 -1.69 9.27
C ALA A 99 11.52 -0.54 8.49
N MET A 100 12.85 -0.42 8.53
CA MET A 100 13.59 0.61 7.78
C MET A 100 13.45 0.44 6.27
N ARG A 101 13.35 -0.79 5.76
CA ARG A 101 13.12 -1.06 4.33
C ARG A 101 11.80 -0.51 3.79
N LEU A 102 10.82 -0.25 4.64
CA LEU A 102 9.56 0.36 4.20
C LEU A 102 9.77 1.75 3.59
N PHE A 103 10.76 2.50 4.07
CA PHE A 103 11.13 3.82 3.56
C PHE A 103 12.01 3.78 2.31
N MET A 104 12.31 2.59 1.78
CA MET A 104 13.17 2.41 0.63
C MET A 104 12.35 2.25 -0.67
N PRO A 105 12.85 2.72 -1.81
CA PRO A 105 12.13 2.62 -3.09
C PRO A 105 11.98 1.18 -3.59
N GLY A 106 12.80 0.24 -3.13
CA GLY A 106 12.81 -1.15 -3.56
C GLY A 106 12.92 -2.14 -2.39
N LYS A 107 12.26 -3.30 -2.54
CA LYS A 107 12.24 -4.36 -1.50
C LYS A 107 13.55 -5.14 -1.37
N SER A 108 14.44 -5.14 -2.37
CA SER A 108 15.70 -5.90 -2.36
C SER A 108 16.90 -5.00 -2.09
N GLY A 109 17.85 -5.50 -1.29
CA GLY A 109 19.12 -4.82 -1.05
C GLY A 109 19.88 -4.52 -2.35
N LEU A 110 20.72 -3.52 -2.29
CA LEU A 110 21.53 -3.09 -3.43
C LEU A 110 22.60 -4.14 -3.74
N LYS A 111 22.83 -4.40 -5.02
CA LYS A 111 24.04 -5.13 -5.43
C LYS A 111 25.24 -4.20 -5.32
N ILE A 112 26.31 -4.71 -4.75
CA ILE A 112 27.57 -3.97 -4.60
C ILE A 112 28.41 -4.22 -5.85
N GLU A 113 28.82 -3.17 -6.52
CA GLU A 113 29.88 -3.18 -7.52
C GLU A 113 31.17 -2.79 -6.88
N VAL A 114 32.24 -3.48 -7.27
CA VAL A 114 33.59 -3.22 -6.80
C VAL A 114 34.35 -2.53 -7.91
N GLU A 115 34.90 -1.36 -7.60
CA GLU A 115 35.75 -0.57 -8.47
C GLU A 115 37.13 -0.42 -7.81
N TYR A 116 38.14 -0.16 -8.61
CA TYR A 116 39.51 -0.01 -8.17
C TYR A 116 40.07 1.31 -8.70
N GLU A 117 40.82 1.98 -7.85
CA GLU A 117 41.44 3.28 -8.14
C GLU A 117 42.91 3.26 -7.71
N ALA A 118 43.81 3.74 -8.55
CA ALA A 118 45.19 3.94 -8.17
C ALA A 118 45.28 5.15 -7.22
N LYS A 119 46.00 5.02 -6.09
CA LYS A 119 46.26 6.15 -5.21
C LYS A 119 47.15 7.19 -5.90
N GLU A 120 46.91 8.43 -5.68
CA GLU A 120 47.78 9.55 -6.08
C GLU A 120 49.07 9.52 -5.26
N GLY A 121 50.20 9.75 -5.88
CA GLY A 121 51.52 9.75 -5.25
C GLY A 121 52.61 9.30 -6.22
N GLU A 122 53.86 9.08 -5.66
CA GLU A 122 54.98 8.55 -6.42
C GLU A 122 54.68 7.17 -6.96
N GLU A 123 55.23 6.84 -8.16
CA GLU A 123 55.04 5.56 -8.80
C GLU A 123 55.67 4.46 -7.94
N PRO A 124 54.88 3.48 -7.47
CA PRO A 124 55.40 2.44 -6.61
C PRO A 124 56.43 1.56 -7.35
N PRO A 125 57.41 0.95 -6.68
CA PRO A 125 58.42 0.10 -7.30
C PRO A 125 57.84 -1.25 -7.72
N LEU A 126 56.91 -1.21 -8.68
CA LEU A 126 56.25 -2.39 -9.24
C LEU A 126 56.90 -2.80 -10.56
N THR A 127 56.93 -4.11 -10.83
CA THR A 127 57.47 -4.70 -12.04
C THR A 127 56.46 -5.62 -12.70
N GLY A 128 56.59 -5.83 -14.01
CA GLY A 128 55.82 -6.84 -14.73
C GLY A 128 54.31 -6.57 -14.76
N ALA A 129 53.53 -7.62 -14.54
CA ALA A 129 52.08 -7.56 -14.61
C ALA A 129 51.40 -6.60 -13.61
N ALA A 130 51.95 -6.48 -12.40
CA ALA A 130 51.44 -5.57 -11.37
C ALA A 130 51.58 -4.11 -11.77
N GLN A 131 52.69 -3.74 -12.43
CA GLN A 131 52.88 -2.39 -12.94
C GLN A 131 51.95 -2.06 -14.06
N GLN A 132 51.62 -3.01 -14.96
CA GLN A 132 50.65 -2.80 -16.04
C GLN A 132 49.24 -2.57 -15.49
N VAL A 133 48.78 -3.32 -14.49
CA VAL A 133 47.50 -3.14 -13.85
C VAL A 133 47.43 -1.78 -13.14
N PHE A 134 48.48 -1.39 -12.38
CA PHE A 134 48.55 -0.10 -11.68
C PHE A 134 48.54 1.08 -12.68
N ARG A 135 49.32 1.00 -13.74
CA ARG A 135 49.38 2.04 -14.77
C ARG A 135 48.04 2.19 -15.52
N SER A 136 47.38 1.08 -15.82
CA SER A 136 46.03 1.12 -16.44
C SER A 136 45.01 1.80 -15.54
N LEU A 137 45.08 1.59 -14.22
CA LEU A 137 44.19 2.29 -13.26
C LEU A 137 44.55 3.78 -13.14
N ARG A 138 45.84 4.13 -13.23
CA ARG A 138 46.29 5.53 -13.15
C ARG A 138 45.91 6.33 -14.38
N GLU A 139 45.97 5.73 -15.56
CA GLU A 139 45.62 6.36 -16.83
C GLU A 139 44.11 6.50 -17.07
N ASN A 140 43.35 5.46 -16.66
CA ASN A 140 41.91 5.40 -16.91
C ASN A 140 41.04 5.74 -15.67
N GLY A 141 41.66 6.06 -14.54
CA GLY A 141 40.96 6.38 -13.31
C GLY A 141 40.29 5.17 -12.67
N VAL A 142 39.10 5.37 -12.12
CA VAL A 142 38.33 4.31 -11.45
C VAL A 142 37.80 3.27 -12.43
N MET A 143 38.20 2.00 -12.26
CA MET A 143 37.83 0.91 -13.16
C MET A 143 37.24 -0.28 -12.42
N ARG A 144 36.29 -0.95 -13.09
CA ARG A 144 35.76 -2.25 -12.65
C ARG A 144 36.69 -3.40 -13.10
N LEU A 145 36.61 -4.53 -12.39
CA LEU A 145 37.35 -5.73 -12.77
C LEU A 145 37.09 -6.16 -14.24
N SER A 146 35.85 -6.03 -14.69
CA SER A 146 35.45 -6.36 -16.08
C SER A 146 36.06 -5.40 -17.10
N ALA A 147 36.23 -4.13 -16.75
CA ALA A 147 36.86 -3.12 -17.60
C ALA A 147 38.39 -3.36 -17.66
N LEU A 148 39.01 -3.66 -16.55
CA LEU A 148 40.44 -4.01 -16.48
C LEU A 148 40.76 -5.28 -17.29
N ARG A 149 39.92 -6.31 -17.22
CA ARG A 149 40.07 -7.52 -18.05
C ARG A 149 39.95 -7.23 -19.53
N LYS A 150 39.14 -6.27 -19.93
CA LYS A 150 39.04 -5.82 -21.33
C LYS A 150 40.26 -4.99 -21.78
N ALA A 151 40.78 -4.17 -20.86
CA ALA A 151 41.95 -3.32 -21.14
C ALA A 151 43.24 -4.14 -21.19
N LEU A 152 43.34 -5.22 -20.41
CA LEU A 152 44.52 -6.08 -20.29
C LEU A 152 44.14 -7.56 -20.51
N PRO A 153 43.78 -7.98 -21.76
CA PRO A 153 43.26 -9.32 -22.02
C PRO A 153 44.27 -10.43 -21.71
N ALA A 154 45.56 -10.17 -21.92
CA ALA A 154 46.64 -11.12 -21.66
C ALA A 154 46.81 -11.47 -20.18
N LEU A 155 46.38 -10.58 -19.28
CA LEU A 155 46.46 -10.74 -17.84
C LEU A 155 45.10 -11.04 -17.16
N ALA A 156 44.04 -11.25 -17.94
CA ALA A 156 42.69 -11.35 -17.46
C ALA A 156 42.45 -12.36 -16.32
N ALA A 157 43.22 -13.47 -16.32
CA ALA A 157 43.12 -14.49 -15.28
C ALA A 157 43.88 -14.08 -13.99
N GLU A 158 44.96 -13.31 -14.11
CA GLU A 158 45.82 -12.92 -12.99
C GLU A 158 45.38 -11.62 -12.27
N ILE A 159 44.64 -10.75 -12.98
CA ILE A 159 44.20 -9.43 -12.48
C ILE A 159 43.60 -9.51 -11.06
N PRO A 160 42.70 -10.45 -10.68
CA PRO A 160 42.12 -10.49 -9.35
C PRO A 160 43.19 -10.64 -8.24
N GLY A 161 44.15 -11.55 -8.40
CA GLY A 161 45.21 -11.77 -7.45
C GLY A 161 46.19 -10.59 -7.36
N LEU A 162 46.49 -9.96 -8.50
CA LEU A 162 47.34 -8.76 -8.57
C LEU A 162 46.64 -7.56 -7.86
N LEU A 163 45.37 -7.36 -8.08
CA LEU A 163 44.59 -6.29 -7.41
C LEU A 163 44.56 -6.50 -5.88
N GLU A 164 44.38 -7.75 -5.40
CA GLU A 164 44.39 -8.01 -3.98
C GLU A 164 45.75 -7.65 -3.34
N LYS A 165 46.87 -8.01 -3.98
CA LYS A 165 48.20 -7.64 -3.56
C LYS A 165 48.39 -6.12 -3.54
N LEU A 166 48.00 -5.43 -4.60
CA LEU A 166 48.12 -3.97 -4.70
C LEU A 166 47.24 -3.23 -3.67
N VAL A 167 46.09 -3.78 -3.31
CA VAL A 167 45.22 -3.26 -2.26
C VAL A 167 45.85 -3.47 -0.88
N GLN A 168 46.43 -4.68 -0.62
CA GLN A 168 47.17 -4.97 0.65
C GLN A 168 48.37 -4.03 0.83
N GLN A 169 49.08 -3.78 -0.25
CA GLN A 169 50.25 -2.85 -0.28
C GLN A 169 49.83 -1.37 -0.25
N LYS A 170 48.52 -1.08 -0.20
CA LYS A 170 47.95 0.27 -0.17
C LYS A 170 48.23 1.14 -1.42
N TYR A 171 48.61 0.56 -2.55
CA TYR A 171 48.82 1.27 -3.81
C TYR A 171 47.51 1.47 -4.60
N VAL A 172 46.57 0.54 -4.45
CA VAL A 172 45.26 0.61 -5.06
C VAL A 172 44.19 0.69 -3.98
N ARG A 173 43.23 1.55 -4.18
CA ARG A 173 42.04 1.69 -3.34
C ARG A 173 40.90 0.88 -3.93
N LYS A 174 40.20 0.12 -3.09
CA LYS A 174 39.01 -0.64 -3.46
C LYS A 174 37.78 0.18 -3.06
N LEU A 175 37.03 0.59 -4.07
CA LEU A 175 35.81 1.36 -3.89
C LEU A 175 34.59 0.46 -4.01
N TYR A 176 33.63 0.64 -3.12
CA TYR A 176 32.36 -0.10 -3.12
C TYR A 176 31.25 0.87 -3.49
N ARG A 177 30.61 0.63 -4.62
CA ARG A 177 29.48 1.43 -5.07
C ARG A 177 28.22 0.60 -5.16
N ALA A 178 27.08 1.23 -4.89
CA ALA A 178 25.78 0.64 -5.14
C ALA A 178 25.57 0.48 -6.65
N GLN A 179 25.29 -0.73 -7.10
CA GLN A 179 24.81 -0.92 -8.47
C GLN A 179 23.44 -0.27 -8.60
N GLN A 180 23.38 0.92 -9.18
CA GLN A 180 22.12 1.53 -9.54
C GLN A 180 21.47 0.67 -10.64
N ARG A 181 20.45 -0.12 -10.28
CA ARG A 181 19.65 -0.89 -11.24
C ARG A 181 18.85 0.02 -12.17
N ASP A 182 18.74 1.29 -11.83
CA ASP A 182 17.95 2.25 -12.57
C ASP A 182 18.78 3.48 -12.91
N LYS A 183 19.10 3.60 -14.18
CA LYS A 183 19.79 4.80 -14.69
C LYS A 183 18.77 5.93 -14.76
N ALA A 184 18.99 6.97 -13.96
CA ALA A 184 18.31 8.24 -14.17
C ALA A 184 18.37 8.61 -15.65
N ARG A 185 17.24 8.92 -16.25
CA ARG A 185 17.24 9.51 -17.59
C ARG A 185 17.66 10.95 -17.48
N TYR A 186 18.51 11.36 -18.39
CA TYR A 186 18.90 12.76 -18.53
C TYR A 186 18.45 13.25 -19.90
N GLU A 187 17.93 14.46 -19.93
CA GLU A 187 17.63 15.18 -21.14
C GLU A 187 18.43 16.50 -21.15
N ASN A 188 18.74 16.96 -22.34
CA ASN A 188 19.38 18.24 -22.50
C ASN A 188 18.27 19.30 -22.65
N ILE A 189 18.32 20.31 -21.78
CA ILE A 189 17.46 21.48 -21.87
C ILE A 189 18.28 22.59 -22.53
N LEU A 190 17.76 23.09 -23.62
CA LEU A 190 18.35 24.18 -24.35
C LEU A 190 17.68 25.51 -23.97
N SER A 191 18.49 26.52 -23.71
CA SER A 191 18.06 27.90 -23.45
C SER A 191 19.00 28.87 -24.10
N LEU A 192 18.52 30.08 -24.38
CA LEU A 192 19.39 31.14 -24.87
C LEU A 192 20.51 31.44 -23.84
N ALA A 193 21.73 31.54 -24.30
CA ALA A 193 22.88 31.89 -23.46
C ALA A 193 22.90 33.39 -23.10
N ARG A 194 22.25 34.21 -23.91
CA ARG A 194 22.11 35.69 -23.80
C ARG A 194 20.79 36.11 -24.44
N PRO A 195 20.30 37.34 -24.13
CA PRO A 195 19.14 37.89 -24.82
C PRO A 195 19.34 37.94 -26.34
N LEU A 196 18.26 37.69 -27.09
CA LEU A 196 18.29 37.71 -28.55
C LEU A 196 18.21 39.13 -29.03
N ASP A 197 19.30 39.64 -29.62
CA ASP A 197 19.39 40.95 -30.22
C ASP A 197 19.61 40.89 -31.74
N GLU A 198 19.58 42.06 -32.41
CA GLU A 198 19.79 42.13 -33.86
C GLU A 198 21.20 41.69 -34.28
N ALA A 199 22.20 41.86 -33.41
CA ALA A 199 23.56 41.45 -33.68
C ALA A 199 23.70 39.93 -33.72
N VAL A 200 23.00 39.22 -32.82
CA VAL A 200 22.93 37.76 -32.82
C VAL A 200 22.16 37.31 -34.06
N LEU A 201 20.97 37.85 -34.34
CA LEU A 201 20.14 37.44 -35.49
C LEU A 201 20.82 37.68 -36.84
N SER A 202 21.67 38.71 -36.97
CA SER A 202 22.40 38.99 -38.21
C SER A 202 23.39 37.90 -38.59
N ARG A 203 24.00 37.22 -37.62
CA ARG A 203 24.89 36.05 -37.81
C ARG A 203 24.18 34.86 -38.43
N TYR A 204 22.86 34.71 -38.19
CA TYR A 204 22.04 33.63 -38.70
C TYR A 204 21.17 34.01 -39.91
N ARG A 205 21.40 35.18 -40.54
CA ARG A 205 20.59 35.70 -41.67
C ARG A 205 20.42 34.74 -42.83
N ARG A 206 21.47 33.93 -43.15
CA ARG A 206 21.46 32.90 -44.20
C ARG A 206 21.13 31.52 -43.71
N ARG A 207 21.00 31.31 -42.40
CA ARG A 207 20.80 29.99 -41.73
C ARG A 207 19.40 29.92 -41.10
N ARG A 208 18.39 29.82 -41.95
CA ARG A 208 16.97 29.94 -41.57
C ARG A 208 16.53 29.01 -40.41
N ALA A 209 17.00 27.74 -40.39
CA ALA A 209 16.63 26.79 -39.33
C ALA A 209 17.21 27.18 -37.95
N GLN A 210 18.45 27.67 -37.90
CA GLN A 210 19.09 28.10 -36.66
C GLN A 210 18.45 29.39 -36.15
N LYS A 211 18.17 30.37 -37.05
CA LYS A 211 17.43 31.57 -36.69
C LYS A 211 16.06 31.28 -36.07
N ARG A 212 15.27 30.40 -36.72
CA ARG A 212 13.97 29.96 -36.22
C ARG A 212 14.06 29.27 -34.85
N LEU A 213 15.14 28.50 -34.58
CA LEU A 213 15.37 27.91 -33.28
C LEU A 213 15.62 28.98 -32.19
N LEU A 214 16.45 29.98 -32.47
CA LEU A 214 16.71 31.07 -31.53
C LEU A 214 15.45 31.90 -31.25
N GLU A 215 14.67 32.22 -32.29
CA GLU A 215 13.39 32.91 -32.16
C GLU A 215 12.37 32.09 -31.32
N LEU A 216 12.31 30.78 -31.52
CA LEU A 216 11.47 29.89 -30.72
C LEU A 216 11.91 29.89 -29.25
N LEU A 217 13.22 29.77 -28.98
CA LEU A 217 13.73 29.77 -27.60
C LEU A 217 13.58 31.16 -26.94
N ALA A 218 13.55 32.23 -27.71
CA ALA A 218 13.26 33.57 -27.20
C ALA A 218 11.78 33.74 -26.82
N ALA A 219 10.88 33.19 -27.64
CA ALA A 219 9.44 33.30 -27.43
C ALA A 219 8.92 32.34 -26.35
N GLU A 220 9.41 31.10 -26.32
CA GLU A 220 8.87 30.02 -25.49
C GLU A 220 9.79 29.61 -24.32
N GLY A 221 10.97 30.20 -24.21
CA GLY A 221 11.93 29.96 -23.14
C GLY A 221 12.68 28.61 -23.29
N LYS A 222 12.99 27.97 -22.16
CA LYS A 222 13.75 26.71 -22.13
C LYS A 222 12.96 25.55 -22.74
N LYS A 223 13.60 24.78 -23.63
CA LYS A 223 13.00 23.59 -24.29
C LYS A 223 13.91 22.37 -24.22
N THR A 224 13.32 21.18 -24.18
CA THR A 224 14.08 19.92 -24.24
C THR A 224 14.56 19.63 -25.65
N ASP A 225 15.69 18.96 -25.80
CA ASP A 225 16.21 18.46 -27.09
C ASP A 225 15.14 17.62 -27.83
N ALA A 226 14.46 16.73 -27.10
CA ALA A 226 13.39 15.92 -27.67
C ALA A 226 12.18 16.75 -28.15
N GLY A 227 11.80 17.79 -27.40
CA GLY A 227 10.74 18.72 -27.79
C GLY A 227 11.08 19.50 -29.06
N LEU A 228 12.30 19.99 -29.13
CA LEU A 228 12.81 20.71 -30.33
C LEU A 228 12.89 19.82 -31.56
N ARG A 229 13.27 18.55 -31.40
CA ARG A 229 13.25 17.56 -32.50
C ARG A 229 11.83 17.27 -33.00
N LYS A 230 10.86 17.14 -32.09
CA LYS A 230 9.43 17.04 -32.46
C LYS A 230 8.92 18.29 -33.19
N ALA A 231 9.45 19.48 -32.84
CA ALA A 231 9.15 20.75 -33.52
C ALA A 231 9.88 20.87 -34.89
N GLY A 232 10.60 19.82 -35.33
CA GLY A 232 11.22 19.75 -36.66
C GLY A 232 12.66 20.24 -36.75
N PHE A 233 13.35 20.42 -35.62
CA PHE A 233 14.78 20.82 -35.64
C PHE A 233 15.68 19.56 -35.63
N SER A 234 16.64 19.50 -36.57
CA SER A 234 17.58 18.38 -36.65
C SER A 234 18.67 18.50 -35.57
N ALA A 235 19.27 17.34 -35.20
CA ALA A 235 20.38 17.30 -34.26
C ALA A 235 21.56 18.18 -34.67
N ALA A 236 21.81 18.33 -35.99
CA ALA A 236 22.87 19.19 -36.52
C ALA A 236 22.62 20.69 -36.26
N VAL A 237 21.35 21.13 -36.40
CA VAL A 237 20.95 22.53 -36.09
C VAL A 237 21.14 22.83 -34.60
N LEU A 238 20.73 21.88 -33.70
CA LEU A 238 20.86 22.04 -32.26
C LEU A 238 22.34 22.15 -31.85
N ARG A 239 23.21 21.25 -32.39
CA ARG A 239 24.65 21.27 -32.10
C ARG A 239 25.31 22.55 -32.55
N ALA A 240 25.03 22.99 -33.76
CA ALA A 240 25.66 24.17 -34.32
C ALA A 240 25.43 25.46 -33.49
N VAL A 241 24.19 25.67 -32.97
CA VAL A 241 23.88 26.84 -32.10
C VAL A 241 24.50 26.73 -30.72
N ILE A 242 24.70 25.46 -30.21
CA ILE A 242 25.40 25.25 -28.94
C ILE A 242 26.89 25.52 -29.11
N GLU A 243 27.51 25.04 -30.19
CA GLU A 243 28.93 25.22 -30.49
C GLU A 243 29.27 26.70 -30.73
N GLU A 244 28.35 27.49 -31.32
CA GLU A 244 28.50 28.94 -31.49
C GLU A 244 28.29 29.75 -30.19
N GLY A 245 27.88 29.10 -29.10
CA GLY A 245 27.75 29.68 -27.77
C GLY A 245 26.50 30.55 -27.55
N ASP A 246 25.56 30.58 -28.50
CA ASP A 246 24.32 31.36 -28.37
C ASP A 246 23.21 30.61 -27.64
N VAL A 247 23.34 29.28 -27.52
CA VAL A 247 22.46 28.40 -26.77
C VAL A 247 23.26 27.61 -25.73
N LYS A 248 22.79 27.64 -24.49
CA LYS A 248 23.30 26.79 -23.41
C LYS A 248 22.53 25.48 -23.40
N SER A 249 23.25 24.37 -23.25
CA SER A 249 22.70 23.06 -23.03
C SER A 249 22.96 22.63 -21.58
N GLU A 250 21.91 22.51 -20.80
CA GLU A 250 21.94 22.00 -19.43
C GLU A 250 21.44 20.56 -19.41
N LYS A 251 22.22 19.67 -18.80
CA LYS A 251 21.81 18.28 -18.60
C LYS A 251 20.90 18.20 -17.37
N ARG A 252 19.62 17.99 -17.59
CA ARG A 252 18.63 17.85 -16.53
C ARG A 252 18.14 16.41 -16.44
N ARG A 253 17.85 15.94 -15.22
CA ARG A 253 17.22 14.64 -15.03
C ARG A 253 15.79 14.68 -15.60
N ALA A 254 15.49 13.77 -16.56
CA ALA A 254 14.16 13.59 -17.11
C ALA A 254 13.35 12.72 -16.15
N LEU A 255 12.42 13.34 -15.45
CA LEU A 255 11.55 12.68 -14.49
C LEU A 255 10.40 11.97 -15.21
N ARG A 256 10.17 10.72 -14.86
CA ARG A 256 9.02 9.97 -15.34
C ARG A 256 7.84 10.26 -14.43
N ASP A 257 6.76 10.78 -14.98
CA ASP A 257 5.49 10.94 -14.27
C ASP A 257 4.40 10.23 -15.07
N SER A 258 3.94 9.10 -14.55
CA SER A 258 2.85 8.32 -15.19
C SER A 258 1.51 9.04 -15.20
N TYR A 259 1.39 10.12 -14.47
CA TYR A 259 0.20 10.96 -14.35
C TYR A 259 0.41 12.39 -14.90
N GLY A 260 1.57 12.68 -15.53
CA GLY A 260 1.91 14.00 -16.03
C GLY A 260 0.90 14.55 -17.04
N ASP A 261 0.40 13.68 -17.93
CA ASP A 261 -0.58 14.07 -18.96
C ASP A 261 -2.04 14.12 -18.45
N VAL A 262 -2.27 13.76 -17.18
CA VAL A 262 -3.61 13.77 -16.58
C VAL A 262 -3.95 15.19 -16.14
N THR A 263 -4.80 15.88 -16.89
CA THR A 263 -5.32 17.19 -16.52
C THR A 263 -6.42 17.07 -15.47
N GLY A 264 -6.22 17.74 -14.34
CA GLY A 264 -7.22 17.79 -13.26
C GLY A 264 -8.40 18.71 -13.63
N VAL A 265 -9.55 18.39 -13.11
CA VAL A 265 -10.71 19.29 -13.16
C VAL A 265 -10.68 20.13 -11.89
N GLY A 266 -10.03 21.30 -11.95
CA GLY A 266 -10.07 22.30 -10.89
C GLY A 266 -11.36 23.10 -11.00
N ALA A 267 -12.28 22.93 -10.08
CA ALA A 267 -13.38 23.85 -9.85
C ALA A 267 -13.19 24.46 -8.46
N MET A 268 -13.18 25.78 -8.36
CA MET A 268 -13.49 26.45 -7.11
C MET A 268 -14.97 26.13 -6.81
N VAL A 269 -15.20 25.28 -5.84
CA VAL A 269 -16.55 24.88 -5.40
C VAL A 269 -16.79 25.55 -4.06
N ASP A 270 -17.92 26.23 -3.94
CA ASP A 270 -18.34 26.76 -2.65
C ASP A 270 -18.59 25.60 -1.67
N LEU A 271 -17.99 25.71 -0.50
CA LEU A 271 -18.15 24.70 0.55
C LEU A 271 -19.57 24.74 1.12
N THR A 272 -20.14 23.56 1.32
CA THR A 272 -21.37 23.43 2.12
C THR A 272 -21.11 23.85 3.56
N ALA A 273 -22.16 24.12 4.35
CA ALA A 273 -22.02 24.48 5.77
C ALA A 273 -21.29 23.39 6.56
N GLU A 274 -21.57 22.11 6.29
CA GLU A 274 -20.92 20.97 6.94
C GLU A 274 -19.43 20.87 6.58
N GLN A 275 -19.11 21.04 5.29
CA GLN A 275 -17.72 21.05 4.82
C GLN A 275 -16.92 22.18 5.45
N ARG A 276 -17.49 23.38 5.48
CA ARG A 276 -16.88 24.56 6.12
C ARG A 276 -16.62 24.32 7.59
N ALA A 277 -17.62 23.84 8.35
CA ALA A 277 -17.48 23.51 9.75
C ALA A 277 -16.38 22.46 9.99
N ALA A 278 -16.27 21.46 9.13
CA ALA A 278 -15.22 20.45 9.20
C ALA A 278 -13.84 21.05 8.95
N VAL A 279 -13.68 21.90 7.93
CA VAL A 279 -12.42 22.60 7.65
C VAL A 279 -12.04 23.53 8.81
N ASP A 280 -12.97 24.36 9.30
CA ASP A 280 -12.75 25.33 10.37
C ASP A 280 -12.33 24.64 11.68
N ALA A 281 -12.81 23.42 11.95
CA ALA A 281 -12.39 22.62 13.10
C ALA A 281 -10.94 22.14 13.01
N VAL A 282 -10.43 21.90 11.81
CA VAL A 282 -9.08 21.37 11.57
C VAL A 282 -8.03 22.49 11.50
N LEU A 283 -8.33 23.61 10.84
CA LEU A 283 -7.39 24.70 10.59
C LEU A 283 -6.60 25.20 11.81
N PRO A 284 -7.18 25.36 13.03
CA PRO A 284 -6.43 25.85 14.19
C PRO A 284 -5.26 24.95 14.59
N TYR A 285 -5.38 23.63 14.39
CA TYR A 285 -4.33 22.68 14.73
C TYR A 285 -3.20 22.68 13.69
N ILE A 286 -3.53 22.93 12.41
CA ILE A 286 -2.53 23.17 11.37
C ILE A 286 -1.72 24.41 11.72
N GLY A 287 -2.35 25.58 11.97
CA GLY A 287 -1.66 26.84 12.24
C GLY A 287 -0.84 26.84 13.53
N ARG A 288 -1.25 26.04 14.56
CA ARG A 288 -0.47 25.88 15.79
C ARG A 288 0.61 24.80 15.72
N ARG A 289 0.66 24.02 14.63
CA ARG A 289 1.52 22.85 14.49
C ARG A 289 1.32 21.86 15.65
N GLU A 290 0.07 21.54 15.95
CA GLU A 290 -0.32 20.63 17.01
C GLU A 290 -0.91 19.35 16.43
N HIS A 291 -0.51 18.21 17.01
CA HIS A 291 -1.14 16.94 16.64
C HIS A 291 -2.57 16.88 17.15
N ARG A 292 -3.50 16.56 16.25
CA ARG A 292 -4.87 16.18 16.58
C ARG A 292 -5.37 15.15 15.56
N GLY A 293 -6.07 14.14 16.04
CA GLY A 293 -6.76 13.17 15.20
C GLY A 293 -8.23 13.54 15.01
N PHE A 294 -8.71 13.43 13.80
CA PHE A 294 -10.11 13.68 13.41
C PHE A 294 -10.66 12.46 12.68
N LEU A 295 -11.93 12.13 12.98
CA LEU A 295 -12.73 11.21 12.19
C LEU A 295 -13.77 12.02 11.41
N LEU A 296 -13.59 12.11 10.09
CA LEU A 296 -14.56 12.72 9.16
C LEU A 296 -15.54 11.66 8.68
N GLN A 297 -16.67 11.55 9.38
CA GLN A 297 -17.75 10.65 9.05
C GLN A 297 -18.74 11.36 8.13
N GLY A 298 -18.80 10.95 6.88
CA GLY A 298 -19.70 11.56 5.91
C GLY A 298 -20.27 10.53 4.94
N VAL A 299 -21.56 10.64 4.66
CA VAL A 299 -22.23 9.75 3.68
C VAL A 299 -21.53 9.78 2.34
N THR A 300 -21.76 8.74 1.52
CA THR A 300 -21.22 8.69 0.16
C THR A 300 -21.80 9.85 -0.66
N GLY A 301 -20.94 10.71 -1.21
CA GLY A 301 -21.35 11.91 -1.95
C GLY A 301 -21.52 13.16 -1.10
N SER A 302 -21.09 13.17 0.18
CA SER A 302 -21.06 14.37 1.04
C SER A 302 -19.92 15.35 0.70
N GLY A 303 -18.99 14.95 -0.18
CA GLY A 303 -17.88 15.82 -0.59
C GLY A 303 -16.70 15.85 0.35
N LYS A 304 -16.40 14.77 1.08
CA LYS A 304 -15.21 14.62 1.94
C LYS A 304 -13.90 15.05 1.24
N THR A 305 -13.79 14.76 -0.05
CA THR A 305 -12.61 15.12 -0.86
C THR A 305 -12.34 16.63 -0.87
N GLN A 306 -13.38 17.47 -0.86
CA GLN A 306 -13.21 18.91 -0.80
C GLN A 306 -12.60 19.36 0.54
N VAL A 307 -13.02 18.75 1.66
CA VAL A 307 -12.42 18.99 2.98
C VAL A 307 -10.94 18.61 2.96
N TYR A 308 -10.58 17.49 2.30
CA TYR A 308 -9.17 17.08 2.15
C TYR A 308 -8.36 18.11 1.37
N ILE A 309 -8.88 18.62 0.27
CA ILE A 309 -8.22 19.63 -0.57
C ILE A 309 -8.01 20.94 0.21
N GLU A 310 -9.03 21.46 0.89
CA GLU A 310 -8.94 22.69 1.66
C GLU A 310 -7.92 22.60 2.80
N THR A 311 -7.95 21.49 3.55
CA THR A 311 -7.00 21.25 4.63
C THR A 311 -5.58 21.05 4.10
N ALA A 312 -5.41 20.35 2.97
CA ALA A 312 -4.13 20.21 2.30
C ALA A 312 -3.59 21.55 1.79
N ALA A 313 -4.46 22.41 1.23
CA ALA A 313 -4.08 23.75 0.78
C ALA A 313 -3.58 24.64 1.93
N ALA A 314 -4.20 24.52 3.11
CA ALA A 314 -3.76 25.24 4.32
C ALA A 314 -2.34 24.79 4.73
N VAL A 315 -2.08 23.48 4.76
CA VAL A 315 -0.76 22.92 5.10
C VAL A 315 0.29 23.31 4.07
N ARG A 316 -0.04 23.27 2.78
CA ARG A 316 0.88 23.65 1.71
C ARG A 316 1.23 25.15 1.72
N ARG A 317 0.32 26.01 2.13
CA ARG A 317 0.62 27.44 2.35
C ARG A 317 1.66 27.68 3.45
N GLU A 318 1.74 26.78 4.42
CA GLU A 318 2.79 26.78 5.45
C GLU A 318 4.10 26.09 5.00
N GLY A 319 4.17 25.63 3.76
CA GLY A 319 5.34 24.94 3.20
C GLY A 319 5.51 23.49 3.67
N ARG A 320 4.56 22.95 4.45
CA ARG A 320 4.62 21.60 5.02
C ARG A 320 4.07 20.56 4.07
N GLY A 321 4.48 19.32 4.27
CA GLY A 321 4.09 18.17 3.45
C GLY A 321 2.73 17.56 3.80
N VAL A 322 2.10 16.95 2.80
CA VAL A 322 0.80 16.27 2.93
C VAL A 322 0.92 14.85 2.39
N ILE A 323 0.43 13.86 3.15
CA ILE A 323 0.29 12.48 2.71
C ILE A 323 -1.19 12.14 2.63
N VAL A 324 -1.65 11.66 1.47
CA VAL A 324 -3.02 11.20 1.25
C VAL A 324 -3.00 9.72 0.90
N LEU A 325 -3.49 8.90 1.82
CA LEU A 325 -3.63 7.47 1.59
C LEU A 325 -5.03 7.17 1.07
N VAL A 326 -5.07 6.37 0.02
CA VAL A 326 -6.31 5.88 -0.60
C VAL A 326 -6.22 4.37 -0.79
N PRO A 327 -7.34 3.62 -0.79
CA PRO A 327 -7.33 2.22 -1.14
C PRO A 327 -6.69 1.99 -2.52
N GLU A 328 -5.93 0.91 -2.69
CA GLU A 328 -5.16 0.66 -3.93
C GLU A 328 -6.03 0.71 -5.20
N ILE A 329 -7.28 0.28 -5.10
CA ILE A 329 -8.27 0.30 -6.19
C ILE A 329 -8.73 1.74 -6.51
N ALA A 330 -8.69 2.65 -5.54
CA ALA A 330 -9.13 4.03 -5.68
C ALA A 330 -8.06 4.96 -6.29
N LEU A 331 -6.81 4.50 -6.47
CA LEU A 331 -5.69 5.32 -7.01
C LEU A 331 -5.88 5.82 -8.44
N THR A 332 -6.77 5.21 -9.21
CA THR A 332 -7.12 5.66 -10.57
C THR A 332 -8.29 6.63 -10.58
N SER A 333 -8.75 7.07 -9.42
CA SER A 333 -10.03 7.69 -9.20
C SER A 333 -9.97 9.22 -9.05
N GLN A 334 -11.15 9.77 -8.85
CA GLN A 334 -11.49 11.17 -8.70
C GLN A 334 -10.61 11.94 -7.70
N ILE A 335 -10.09 11.29 -6.63
CA ILE A 335 -9.24 11.97 -5.65
C ILE A 335 -7.96 12.49 -6.31
N VAL A 336 -7.26 11.66 -7.09
CA VAL A 336 -6.05 12.09 -7.81
C VAL A 336 -6.36 13.22 -8.79
N LEU A 337 -7.48 13.10 -9.54
CA LEU A 337 -7.93 14.13 -10.47
C LEU A 337 -8.29 15.45 -9.77
N ALA A 338 -9.02 15.36 -8.66
CA ALA A 338 -9.43 16.53 -7.87
C ALA A 338 -8.22 17.25 -7.25
N PHE A 339 -7.29 16.49 -6.69
CA PHE A 339 -6.05 17.07 -6.16
C PHE A 339 -5.18 17.67 -7.28
N LYS A 340 -5.04 17.00 -8.44
CA LYS A 340 -4.31 17.57 -9.58
C LYS A 340 -4.95 18.85 -10.11
N GLY A 341 -6.26 18.98 -10.05
CA GLY A 341 -6.95 20.23 -10.39
C GLY A 341 -6.59 21.40 -9.48
N SER A 342 -6.37 21.12 -8.19
CA SER A 342 -6.03 22.13 -7.18
C SER A 342 -4.52 22.35 -7.03
N PHE A 343 -3.70 21.33 -7.30
CA PHE A 343 -2.24 21.32 -7.11
C PHE A 343 -1.52 20.69 -8.32
N PRO A 344 -1.52 21.31 -9.51
CA PRO A 344 -1.11 20.67 -10.77
C PRO A 344 0.30 20.07 -10.76
N GLU A 345 1.28 20.73 -10.14
CA GLU A 345 2.69 20.34 -10.16
C GLU A 345 3.21 19.84 -8.82
N ASP A 346 2.48 20.07 -7.72
CA ASP A 346 2.92 19.83 -6.33
C ASP A 346 2.60 18.40 -5.84
N ILE A 347 2.26 17.48 -6.76
CA ILE A 347 1.80 16.14 -6.44
C ILE A 347 2.72 15.06 -7.01
N VAL A 348 2.95 14.01 -6.22
CA VAL A 348 3.43 12.71 -6.69
C VAL A 348 2.44 11.61 -6.32
N VAL A 349 2.29 10.63 -7.22
CA VAL A 349 1.42 9.47 -7.00
C VAL A 349 2.28 8.23 -6.78
N MET A 350 2.02 7.49 -5.68
CA MET A 350 2.80 6.33 -5.25
C MET A 350 1.93 5.07 -5.14
N HIS A 351 2.21 4.04 -5.94
CA HIS A 351 1.47 2.76 -5.89
C HIS A 351 2.34 1.56 -6.29
N SER A 352 1.81 0.35 -6.07
CA SER A 352 2.52 -0.92 -6.31
C SER A 352 2.90 -1.16 -7.77
N GLN A 353 2.14 -0.63 -8.73
CA GLN A 353 2.36 -0.82 -10.17
C GLN A 353 3.42 0.13 -10.77
N LEU A 354 3.92 1.11 -10.01
CA LEU A 354 5.04 1.94 -10.46
C LEU A 354 6.29 1.09 -10.61
N SER A 355 7.00 1.27 -11.71
CA SER A 355 8.35 0.75 -11.88
C SER A 355 9.28 1.33 -10.80
N LEU A 356 10.39 0.65 -10.54
CA LEU A 356 11.40 1.17 -9.60
C LEU A 356 11.91 2.56 -10.04
N ALA A 357 12.00 2.79 -11.35
CA ALA A 357 12.41 4.04 -11.94
C ALA A 357 11.45 5.20 -11.64
N GLU A 358 10.16 4.98 -11.90
CA GLU A 358 9.11 5.96 -11.61
C GLU A 358 9.04 6.27 -10.12
N ARG A 359 9.19 5.24 -9.28
CA ARG A 359 9.21 5.41 -7.82
C ARG A 359 10.41 6.22 -7.34
N ASN A 360 11.62 5.95 -7.90
CA ASN A 360 12.82 6.73 -7.60
C ASN A 360 12.67 8.19 -8.04
N ASP A 361 12.06 8.44 -9.21
CA ASP A 361 11.84 9.78 -9.71
C ASP A 361 10.82 10.55 -8.84
N ALA A 362 9.74 9.88 -8.37
CA ALA A 362 8.78 10.46 -7.44
C ALA A 362 9.44 10.82 -6.09
N ILE A 363 10.23 9.89 -5.51
CA ILE A 363 10.97 10.15 -4.26
C ILE A 363 11.95 11.30 -4.44
N PHE A 364 12.63 11.39 -5.58
CA PHE A 364 13.56 12.48 -5.87
C PHE A 364 12.86 13.84 -5.88
N ARG A 365 11.67 13.94 -6.50
CA ARG A 365 10.86 15.18 -6.48
C ARG A 365 10.48 15.60 -5.06
N VAL A 366 10.04 14.64 -4.25
CA VAL A 366 9.65 14.90 -2.85
C VAL A 366 10.85 15.39 -2.03
N ARG A 367 11.99 14.70 -2.10
CA ARG A 367 13.20 15.08 -1.33
C ARG A 367 13.77 16.44 -1.72
N ARG A 368 13.56 16.86 -2.96
CA ARG A 368 13.97 18.20 -3.43
C ARG A 368 12.95 19.31 -3.16
N GLY A 369 11.81 18.95 -2.53
CA GLY A 369 10.73 19.90 -2.31
C GLY A 369 10.00 20.33 -3.58
N GLU A 370 10.22 19.62 -4.72
CA GLU A 370 9.53 19.87 -5.99
C GLU A 370 8.09 19.35 -5.98
N ALA A 371 7.74 18.53 -5.00
CA ALA A 371 6.38 18.07 -4.72
C ALA A 371 6.20 17.91 -3.21
N GLY A 372 5.16 18.53 -2.68
CA GLY A 372 4.83 18.50 -1.26
C GLY A 372 3.62 17.64 -0.91
N ILE A 373 2.92 17.10 -1.90
CA ILE A 373 1.75 16.23 -1.70
C ILE A 373 2.06 14.86 -2.27
N VAL A 374 1.94 13.83 -1.43
CA VAL A 374 2.06 12.43 -1.82
C VAL A 374 0.69 11.77 -1.74
N ILE A 375 0.17 11.28 -2.86
CA ILE A 375 -1.08 10.51 -2.91
C ILE A 375 -0.74 9.08 -3.26
N GLY A 376 -1.29 8.12 -2.52
CA GLY A 376 -1.03 6.74 -2.87
C GLY A 376 -1.69 5.70 -2.01
N ALA A 377 -1.35 4.44 -2.32
CA ALA A 377 -1.74 3.31 -1.50
C ALA A 377 -0.94 3.30 -0.18
N ARG A 378 -1.22 2.33 0.67
CA ARG A 378 -0.56 2.11 1.97
C ARG A 378 0.94 2.43 1.98
N SER A 379 1.69 2.04 0.94
CA SER A 379 3.14 2.27 0.87
C SER A 379 3.54 3.74 0.70
N ALA A 380 2.63 4.60 0.28
CA ALA A 380 2.88 6.04 0.13
C ALA A 380 3.18 6.72 1.47
N LEU A 381 2.71 6.12 2.58
CA LEU A 381 2.99 6.60 3.95
C LEU A 381 4.49 6.73 4.25
N PHE A 382 5.32 5.90 3.64
CA PHE A 382 6.76 5.86 3.87
C PHE A 382 7.58 6.70 2.87
N THR A 383 6.92 7.52 2.07
CA THR A 383 7.64 8.46 1.19
C THR A 383 8.35 9.53 2.03
N PRO A 384 9.64 9.80 1.79
CA PRO A 384 10.47 10.64 2.65
C PRO A 384 10.13 12.14 2.50
N ILE A 385 9.03 12.57 3.08
CA ILE A 385 8.67 13.98 3.29
C ILE A 385 9.25 14.42 4.63
N GLU A 386 9.97 15.54 4.66
CA GLU A 386 10.69 15.99 5.85
C GLU A 386 9.77 16.57 6.92
N ASP A 387 8.94 17.55 6.60
CA ASP A 387 8.01 18.21 7.55
C ASP A 387 6.56 17.91 7.15
N ILE A 388 6.01 16.84 7.70
CA ILE A 388 4.61 16.44 7.46
C ILE A 388 3.70 17.32 8.32
N GLY A 389 2.71 17.98 7.68
CA GLY A 389 1.67 18.78 8.35
C GLY A 389 0.31 18.09 8.42
N LEU A 390 0.04 17.17 7.50
CA LEU A 390 -1.25 16.49 7.40
C LEU A 390 -1.09 15.08 6.84
N ILE A 391 -1.74 14.14 7.48
CA ILE A 391 -1.89 12.77 6.95
C ILE A 391 -3.39 12.48 6.83
N ILE A 392 -3.84 12.15 5.64
CA ILE A 392 -5.23 11.79 5.33
C ILE A 392 -5.30 10.31 5.01
N LEU A 393 -6.26 9.60 5.59
CA LEU A 393 -6.65 8.25 5.18
C LEU A 393 -8.10 8.29 4.71
N ASP A 394 -8.30 8.16 3.39
CA ASP A 394 -9.65 8.00 2.85
C ASP A 394 -10.08 6.53 2.94
N GLU A 395 -11.37 6.30 3.19
CA GLU A 395 -11.94 4.97 3.45
C GLU A 395 -11.08 4.22 4.51
N GLU A 396 -10.89 4.83 5.71
CA GLU A 396 -9.95 4.37 6.75
C GLU A 396 -10.17 2.91 7.20
N GLN A 397 -11.40 2.41 7.02
CA GLN A 397 -11.81 1.04 7.33
C GLN A 397 -11.35 0.03 6.28
N ASP A 398 -10.75 0.47 5.17
CA ASP A 398 -10.39 -0.45 4.08
C ASP A 398 -9.30 -1.45 4.50
N MET A 399 -9.54 -2.73 4.21
CA MET A 399 -8.63 -3.81 4.58
C MET A 399 -7.28 -3.74 3.86
N SER A 400 -7.17 -3.01 2.72
CA SER A 400 -5.91 -2.86 1.99
C SER A 400 -4.85 -2.07 2.75
N TYR A 401 -5.24 -1.37 3.82
CA TYR A 401 -4.30 -0.68 4.72
C TYR A 401 -3.49 -1.62 5.62
N LYS A 402 -3.85 -2.90 5.73
CA LYS A 402 -3.03 -3.93 6.38
C LYS A 402 -2.14 -4.63 5.36
N GLN A 403 -0.90 -4.91 5.74
CA GLN A 403 0.05 -5.66 4.94
C GLN A 403 0.03 -7.14 5.30
N ASP A 404 -0.07 -8.02 4.30
CA ASP A 404 -0.07 -9.47 4.50
C ASP A 404 1.34 -10.04 4.65
N GLU A 405 2.34 -9.40 4.02
CA GLU A 405 3.76 -9.77 4.12
C GLU A 405 4.44 -9.06 5.29
N ALA A 406 5.55 -9.63 5.79
CA ALA A 406 6.37 -8.97 6.82
C ALA A 406 7.01 -7.66 6.31
N PRO A 407 7.03 -6.63 7.16
CA PRO A 407 6.30 -6.50 8.43
C PRO A 407 4.80 -6.34 8.19
N ARG A 408 3.97 -7.07 8.97
CA ARG A 408 2.51 -7.07 8.85
C ARG A 408 1.88 -5.85 9.51
N TYR A 409 2.29 -4.66 9.10
CA TYR A 409 1.79 -3.41 9.67
C TYR A 409 0.41 -3.03 9.12
N HIS A 410 -0.32 -2.23 9.87
CA HIS A 410 -1.51 -1.51 9.41
C HIS A 410 -1.17 -0.02 9.28
N ALA A 411 -1.56 0.62 8.17
CA ALA A 411 -1.19 2.01 7.89
C ALA A 411 -1.75 3.00 8.92
N ARG A 412 -2.97 2.82 9.42
CA ARG A 412 -3.63 3.76 10.35
C ARG A 412 -2.83 3.98 11.66
N PRO A 413 -2.44 2.94 12.45
CA PRO A 413 -1.62 3.15 13.64
C PRO A 413 -0.26 3.78 13.33
N ILE A 414 0.34 3.46 12.18
CA ILE A 414 1.62 4.07 11.79
C ILE A 414 1.44 5.53 11.39
N ALA A 415 0.37 5.87 10.66
CA ALA A 415 0.02 7.24 10.34
C ALA A 415 -0.19 8.08 11.62
N GLU A 416 -0.82 7.51 12.65
CA GLU A 416 -0.98 8.16 13.96
C GLU A 416 0.37 8.41 14.65
N VAL A 417 1.26 7.41 14.63
CA VAL A 417 2.63 7.56 15.16
C VAL A 417 3.38 8.67 14.43
N MET A 418 3.35 8.67 13.10
CA MET A 418 4.01 9.69 12.28
C MET A 418 3.40 11.08 12.51
N ALA A 419 2.07 11.18 12.55
CA ALA A 419 1.40 12.44 12.82
C ALA A 419 1.80 13.02 14.19
N LYS A 420 1.93 12.19 15.23
CA LYS A 420 2.42 12.62 16.56
C LYS A 420 3.88 13.10 16.50
N LEU A 421 4.77 12.37 15.83
CA LEU A 421 6.18 12.74 15.70
C LEU A 421 6.38 14.06 14.95
N HIS A 422 5.61 14.29 13.88
CA HIS A 422 5.68 15.51 13.07
C HIS A 422 4.78 16.65 13.57
N ARG A 423 4.07 16.49 14.69
CA ARG A 423 3.05 17.45 15.18
C ARG A 423 2.06 17.80 14.06
N ALA A 424 1.59 16.78 13.37
CA ALA A 424 0.72 16.88 12.21
C ALA A 424 -0.73 16.52 12.58
N VAL A 425 -1.66 17.00 11.78
CA VAL A 425 -3.05 16.56 11.83
C VAL A 425 -3.19 15.18 11.17
N LEU A 426 -3.97 14.30 11.80
CA LEU A 426 -4.43 13.04 11.23
C LEU A 426 -5.91 13.15 10.92
N LEU A 427 -6.29 13.00 9.65
CA LEU A 427 -7.67 13.05 9.19
C LEU A 427 -8.09 11.69 8.61
N LEU A 428 -8.97 11.00 9.30
CA LEU A 428 -9.52 9.70 8.93
C LEU A 428 -10.90 9.91 8.30
N GLY A 429 -11.06 9.60 7.02
CA GLY A 429 -12.32 9.79 6.32
C GLY A 429 -13.03 8.49 6.02
N SER A 430 -14.33 8.41 6.29
CA SER A 430 -15.16 7.25 5.99
C SER A 430 -16.66 7.59 5.90
N ALA A 431 -17.39 6.83 5.09
CA ALA A 431 -18.85 6.77 5.18
C ALA A 431 -19.33 5.71 6.19
N THR A 432 -18.54 4.69 6.40
CA THR A 432 -18.79 3.56 7.29
C THR A 432 -17.53 3.30 8.11
N PRO A 433 -17.22 4.14 9.12
CA PRO A 433 -15.99 4.02 9.89
C PRO A 433 -15.85 2.63 10.52
N SER A 434 -14.59 2.18 10.73
CA SER A 434 -14.35 0.98 11.51
C SER A 434 -14.86 1.14 12.94
N LEU A 435 -15.35 0.06 13.54
CA LEU A 435 -15.85 0.14 14.92
C LEU A 435 -14.78 0.63 15.88
N GLU A 436 -13.54 0.23 15.68
CA GLU A 436 -12.40 0.65 16.50
C GLU A 436 -12.19 2.17 16.43
N THR A 437 -12.23 2.75 15.21
CA THR A 437 -12.07 4.21 15.05
C THR A 437 -13.29 4.98 15.60
N SER A 438 -14.49 4.50 15.33
CA SER A 438 -15.72 5.10 15.84
C SER A 438 -15.78 5.07 17.37
N TYR A 439 -15.41 3.95 18.00
CA TYR A 439 -15.32 3.84 19.46
C TYR A 439 -14.33 4.85 20.05
N ARG A 440 -13.13 4.95 19.47
CA ARG A 440 -12.10 5.92 19.91
C ARG A 440 -12.56 7.37 19.73
N ALA A 441 -13.32 7.67 18.69
CA ALA A 441 -13.90 9.00 18.50
C ALA A 441 -14.95 9.31 19.57
N ARG A 442 -15.78 8.34 19.95
CA ARG A 442 -16.78 8.48 21.02
C ARG A 442 -16.14 8.60 22.40
N CYS A 443 -14.99 7.97 22.61
CA CYS A 443 -14.18 8.15 23.84
C CYS A 443 -13.37 9.46 23.85
N GLY A 444 -13.45 10.31 22.81
CA GLY A 444 -12.77 11.60 22.74
C GLY A 444 -11.30 11.56 22.31
N GLU A 445 -10.78 10.37 21.91
CA GLU A 445 -9.42 10.26 21.39
C GLU A 445 -9.30 10.92 20.00
N PHE A 446 -10.32 10.82 19.18
CA PHE A 446 -10.47 11.55 17.92
C PHE A 446 -11.62 12.56 18.03
N THR A 447 -11.51 13.69 17.32
CA THR A 447 -12.61 14.63 17.16
C THR A 447 -13.50 14.15 16.01
N LEU A 448 -14.79 13.91 16.29
CA LEU A 448 -15.75 13.52 15.26
C LEU A 448 -16.22 14.76 14.47
N LEU A 449 -16.09 14.68 13.14
CA LEU A 449 -16.63 15.65 12.19
C LEU A 449 -17.71 14.93 11.36
N SER A 450 -18.95 15.41 11.40
CA SER A 450 -20.09 14.74 10.77
C SER A 450 -20.54 15.49 9.52
N MET A 451 -20.78 14.72 8.44
CA MET A 451 -21.33 15.21 7.18
C MET A 451 -22.48 14.28 6.72
N PRO A 452 -23.65 14.35 7.35
CA PRO A 452 -24.77 13.43 7.13
C PRO A 452 -25.48 13.63 5.79
N GLU A 453 -25.29 14.77 5.11
CA GLU A 453 -26.03 15.10 3.90
C GLU A 453 -25.19 14.91 2.62
N ARG A 454 -25.85 14.51 1.53
CA ARG A 454 -25.26 14.52 0.19
C ARG A 454 -25.22 15.94 -0.37
N ILE A 455 -24.21 16.26 -1.18
CA ILE A 455 -24.16 17.55 -1.88
C ILE A 455 -25.44 17.73 -2.72
N GLY A 456 -26.08 18.88 -2.57
CA GLY A 456 -27.34 19.21 -3.24
C GLY A 456 -28.56 18.54 -2.65
N ALA A 457 -28.51 18.11 -1.38
CA ALA A 457 -29.63 17.48 -0.62
C ALA A 457 -30.27 16.28 -1.36
N ARG A 458 -29.49 15.55 -2.16
CA ARG A 458 -29.97 14.40 -2.93
C ARG A 458 -30.38 13.26 -2.01
N PRO A 459 -31.58 12.63 -2.25
CA PRO A 459 -32.03 11.53 -1.41
C PRO A 459 -31.07 10.32 -1.51
N LEU A 460 -31.06 9.53 -0.46
CA LEU A 460 -30.41 8.21 -0.50
C LEU A 460 -31.19 7.31 -1.46
N ALA A 461 -30.47 6.31 -2.02
CA ALA A 461 -31.11 5.34 -2.90
C ALA A 461 -32.16 4.52 -2.15
N HIS A 462 -33.26 4.22 -2.82
CA HIS A 462 -34.26 3.29 -2.30
C HIS A 462 -33.68 1.85 -2.34
N VAL A 463 -33.68 1.17 -1.22
CA VAL A 463 -33.09 -0.18 -1.09
C VAL A 463 -34.19 -1.19 -0.77
N GLU A 464 -34.44 -2.10 -1.71
CA GLU A 464 -35.33 -3.23 -1.56
C GLU A 464 -34.54 -4.49 -1.19
N CYS A 465 -35.02 -5.23 -0.18
CA CYS A 465 -34.44 -6.51 0.22
C CYS A 465 -35.28 -7.66 -0.29
N VAL A 466 -34.62 -8.62 -0.93
CA VAL A 466 -35.28 -9.82 -1.44
C VAL A 466 -34.77 -11.05 -0.68
N ASP A 467 -35.68 -11.78 -0.04
CA ASP A 467 -35.38 -13.05 0.60
C ASP A 467 -35.29 -14.16 -0.46
N MET A 468 -34.08 -14.67 -0.67
CA MET A 468 -33.85 -15.72 -1.67
C MET A 468 -34.42 -17.10 -1.25
N ARG A 469 -34.83 -17.27 0.02
CA ARG A 469 -35.54 -18.48 0.51
C ARG A 469 -36.96 -18.47 -0.05
N GLU A 470 -37.66 -17.33 0.02
CA GLU A 470 -38.98 -17.16 -0.56
C GLU A 470 -38.99 -17.29 -2.08
N GLU A 471 -37.98 -16.73 -2.76
CA GLU A 471 -37.82 -16.88 -4.22
C GLU A 471 -37.72 -18.36 -4.62
N LEU A 472 -36.98 -19.18 -3.85
CA LEU A 472 -36.91 -20.62 -4.08
C LEU A 472 -38.26 -21.31 -3.86
N HIS A 473 -39.01 -20.95 -2.80
CA HIS A 473 -40.32 -21.51 -2.51
C HIS A 473 -41.36 -21.12 -3.58
N ARG A 474 -41.23 -19.95 -4.22
CA ARG A 474 -42.00 -19.52 -5.37
C ARG A 474 -41.57 -20.19 -6.68
N GLY A 475 -40.58 -21.09 -6.64
CA GLY A 475 -40.09 -21.85 -7.80
C GLY A 475 -38.93 -21.23 -8.54
N ASN A 476 -38.42 -20.06 -8.13
CA ASN A 476 -37.24 -19.42 -8.75
C ASN A 476 -35.97 -20.13 -8.32
N ARG A 477 -35.35 -20.88 -9.24
CA ARG A 477 -34.10 -21.62 -9.03
C ARG A 477 -32.87 -20.87 -9.57
N THR A 478 -33.03 -19.71 -10.19
CA THR A 478 -31.96 -18.91 -10.80
C THR A 478 -31.15 -18.17 -9.73
N ILE A 479 -30.06 -17.51 -10.14
CA ILE A 479 -29.28 -16.64 -9.25
C ILE A 479 -29.96 -15.28 -9.10
N ILE A 480 -30.72 -14.86 -10.12
CA ILE A 480 -31.38 -13.55 -10.20
C ILE A 480 -32.81 -13.72 -9.66
N SER A 481 -33.17 -12.93 -8.64
CA SER A 481 -34.54 -12.85 -8.10
C SER A 481 -35.49 -12.17 -9.07
N ALA A 482 -36.79 -12.39 -8.89
CA ALA A 482 -37.81 -11.75 -9.73
C ALA A 482 -37.76 -10.20 -9.65
N PRO A 483 -37.65 -9.55 -8.47
CA PRO A 483 -37.50 -8.09 -8.41
C PRO A 483 -36.21 -7.59 -9.06
N LEU A 484 -35.07 -8.30 -8.90
CA LEU A 484 -33.84 -7.91 -9.58
C LEU A 484 -33.93 -8.04 -11.10
N ARG A 485 -34.63 -9.09 -11.60
CA ARG A 485 -34.88 -9.28 -13.02
C ARG A 485 -35.68 -8.09 -13.57
N GLN A 486 -36.74 -7.72 -12.89
CA GLN A 486 -37.57 -6.58 -13.28
C GLN A 486 -36.74 -5.29 -13.32
N LEU A 487 -35.90 -5.03 -12.27
CA LEU A 487 -35.05 -3.84 -12.24
C LEU A 487 -34.07 -3.82 -13.42
N ILE A 488 -33.48 -4.98 -13.78
CA ILE A 488 -32.57 -5.09 -14.93
C ILE A 488 -33.33 -4.73 -16.23
N GLU A 489 -34.50 -5.33 -16.47
CA GLU A 489 -35.29 -5.11 -17.67
C GLU A 489 -35.75 -3.64 -17.80
N GLU A 490 -36.22 -3.03 -16.70
CA GLU A 490 -36.62 -1.62 -16.67
C GLU A 490 -35.43 -0.67 -16.93
N THR A 491 -34.28 -0.94 -16.33
CA THR A 491 -33.06 -0.12 -16.50
C THR A 491 -32.58 -0.18 -17.96
N MET A 492 -32.62 -1.37 -18.56
CA MET A 492 -32.22 -1.55 -19.96
C MET A 492 -33.20 -0.89 -20.91
N ALA A 493 -34.51 -0.95 -20.63
CA ALA A 493 -35.55 -0.27 -21.41
C ALA A 493 -35.38 1.27 -21.40
N LYS A 494 -34.94 1.85 -20.25
CA LYS A 494 -34.63 3.28 -20.09
C LYS A 494 -33.28 3.68 -20.70
N LYS A 495 -32.45 2.73 -21.16
CA LYS A 495 -31.07 2.94 -21.64
C LYS A 495 -30.17 3.58 -20.58
N GLU A 496 -30.39 3.24 -19.32
CA GLU A 496 -29.64 3.65 -18.18
C GLU A 496 -28.55 2.60 -17.84
N GLN A 497 -27.64 2.92 -16.95
CA GLN A 497 -26.57 2.02 -16.56
C GLN A 497 -26.82 1.35 -15.21
N MET A 498 -26.38 0.11 -15.08
CA MET A 498 -26.54 -0.70 -13.88
C MET A 498 -25.20 -1.26 -13.38
N ILE A 499 -25.04 -1.35 -12.06
CA ILE A 499 -23.97 -2.11 -11.42
C ILE A 499 -24.58 -3.38 -10.80
N LEU A 500 -23.98 -4.53 -11.11
CA LEU A 500 -24.30 -5.79 -10.47
C LEU A 500 -23.09 -6.29 -9.67
N MET A 501 -23.23 -6.35 -8.36
CA MET A 501 -22.18 -6.82 -7.48
C MET A 501 -22.49 -8.23 -6.97
N LEU A 502 -21.57 -9.16 -7.24
CA LEU A 502 -21.59 -10.48 -6.62
C LEU A 502 -20.63 -10.48 -5.41
N ASN A 503 -21.17 -10.66 -4.22
CA ASN A 503 -20.35 -10.78 -3.02
C ASN A 503 -19.60 -12.13 -3.02
N ARG A 504 -18.46 -12.16 -3.74
CA ARG A 504 -17.57 -13.30 -3.78
C ARG A 504 -16.21 -12.89 -3.21
N ARG A 505 -15.95 -13.31 -1.97
CA ARG A 505 -14.57 -13.30 -1.44
C ARG A 505 -14.29 -14.62 -0.74
N GLY A 506 -13.05 -15.10 -0.93
CA GLY A 506 -12.40 -16.08 -0.10
C GLY A 506 -12.37 -17.49 -0.65
N PHE A 507 -11.35 -18.19 -0.20
CA PHE A 507 -11.07 -19.60 -0.42
C PHE A 507 -12.01 -20.53 0.38
N SER A 508 -12.80 -19.98 1.32
CA SER A 508 -13.70 -20.76 2.16
C SER A 508 -15.09 -20.86 1.53
N THR A 509 -15.36 -22.01 1.03
CA THR A 509 -16.69 -22.41 0.57
C THR A 509 -17.44 -22.96 1.77
N PHE A 510 -18.48 -22.29 2.22
CA PHE A 510 -19.40 -22.89 3.20
C PHE A 510 -20.55 -23.58 2.48
N VAL A 511 -21.20 -24.48 3.19
CA VAL A 511 -22.36 -25.20 2.68
C VAL A 511 -23.61 -24.66 3.34
N MET A 512 -24.56 -24.21 2.52
CA MET A 512 -25.81 -23.58 2.94
C MET A 512 -27.02 -24.22 2.28
N CYS A 513 -28.11 -24.30 3.02
CA CYS A 513 -29.40 -24.67 2.50
C CYS A 513 -30.10 -23.47 1.85
N ARG A 514 -30.44 -23.57 0.58
CA ARG A 514 -31.17 -22.49 -0.11
C ARG A 514 -32.62 -22.36 0.34
N SER A 515 -33.19 -23.38 0.93
CA SER A 515 -34.58 -23.38 1.33
C SER A 515 -34.83 -22.66 2.66
N CYS A 516 -33.95 -22.81 3.65
CA CYS A 516 -34.09 -22.14 4.95
C CYS A 516 -32.98 -21.16 5.30
N GLY A 517 -31.95 -21.05 4.46
CA GLY A 517 -30.79 -20.19 4.74
C GLY A 517 -29.79 -20.77 5.76
N ALA A 518 -30.08 -21.94 6.37
CA ALA A 518 -29.21 -22.52 7.39
C ALA A 518 -27.85 -22.91 6.79
N VAL A 519 -26.78 -22.53 7.50
CA VAL A 519 -25.39 -22.91 7.19
C VAL A 519 -25.02 -24.08 8.11
N VAL A 520 -24.30 -25.06 7.57
CA VAL A 520 -23.82 -26.19 8.37
C VAL A 520 -22.80 -25.70 9.38
N LYS A 521 -23.14 -25.82 10.67
CA LYS A 521 -22.37 -25.33 11.80
C LYS A 521 -21.64 -26.44 12.53
N CYS A 522 -20.56 -26.07 13.21
CA CYS A 522 -19.85 -26.97 14.10
C CYS A 522 -20.73 -27.33 15.33
N PRO A 523 -20.86 -28.59 15.68
CA PRO A 523 -21.68 -28.99 16.83
C PRO A 523 -21.12 -28.55 18.19
N SER A 524 -19.82 -28.27 18.25
CA SER A 524 -19.13 -27.85 19.49
C SER A 524 -19.13 -26.34 19.71
N CYS A 525 -18.89 -25.53 18.67
CA CYS A 525 -18.73 -24.07 18.81
C CYS A 525 -19.72 -23.24 18.00
N SER A 526 -20.65 -23.91 17.29
CA SER A 526 -21.67 -23.25 16.45
C SER A 526 -21.16 -22.34 15.34
N LEU A 527 -19.85 -22.30 15.09
CA LEU A 527 -19.28 -21.57 13.95
C LEU A 527 -19.57 -22.30 12.64
N PRO A 528 -19.72 -21.58 11.52
CA PRO A 528 -19.87 -22.18 10.21
C PRO A 528 -18.68 -23.08 9.86
N LEU A 529 -18.97 -24.26 9.33
CA LEU A 529 -17.96 -25.20 8.85
C LEU A 529 -17.49 -24.80 7.45
N VAL A 530 -16.21 -24.93 7.21
CA VAL A 530 -15.57 -24.62 5.93
C VAL A 530 -15.42 -25.88 5.08
N TYR A 531 -15.88 -25.84 3.84
CA TYR A 531 -15.73 -26.92 2.88
C TYR A 531 -14.31 -26.93 2.28
N HIS A 532 -13.65 -28.06 2.37
CA HIS A 532 -12.32 -28.30 1.85
C HIS A 532 -12.32 -29.10 0.55
N ARG A 533 -11.23 -29.05 -0.19
CA ARG A 533 -11.02 -29.81 -1.43
C ARG A 533 -11.04 -31.34 -1.20
N SER A 534 -10.87 -31.78 0.07
CA SER A 534 -11.04 -33.17 0.47
C SER A 534 -12.49 -33.68 0.36
N GLY A 535 -13.45 -32.78 0.09
CA GLY A 535 -14.87 -33.13 0.08
C GLY A 535 -15.52 -33.12 1.46
N ARG A 536 -14.83 -32.65 2.49
CA ARG A 536 -15.30 -32.62 3.88
C ARG A 536 -15.45 -31.20 4.41
N LEU A 537 -16.23 -31.08 5.47
CA LEU A 537 -16.44 -29.86 6.24
C LEU A 537 -15.54 -29.86 7.46
N LEU A 538 -14.80 -28.78 7.70
CA LEU A 538 -13.86 -28.65 8.83
C LEU A 538 -14.19 -27.40 9.65
N CYS A 539 -14.13 -27.52 10.97
CA CYS A 539 -14.16 -26.42 11.91
C CYS A 539 -12.74 -25.95 12.22
N HIS A 540 -12.38 -24.74 11.80
CA HIS A 540 -11.07 -24.16 12.09
C HIS A 540 -10.91 -23.61 13.52
N HIS A 541 -11.88 -23.84 14.39
CA HIS A 541 -11.83 -23.47 15.81
C HIS A 541 -11.69 -24.70 16.71
N CYS A 542 -12.39 -25.80 16.38
CA CYS A 542 -12.44 -27.00 17.20
C CYS A 542 -11.78 -28.20 16.53
N ASP A 543 -11.29 -28.08 15.31
CA ASP A 543 -10.72 -29.17 14.49
C ASP A 543 -11.67 -30.35 14.22
N ILE A 544 -12.98 -30.10 14.33
CA ILE A 544 -14.00 -31.13 14.04
C ILE A 544 -14.20 -31.21 12.54
N GLU A 545 -14.10 -32.44 12.02
CA GLU A 545 -14.34 -32.75 10.61
C GLU A 545 -15.60 -33.57 10.44
N GLN A 546 -16.46 -33.24 9.47
CA GLN A 546 -17.64 -33.99 9.12
C GLN A 546 -17.90 -34.05 7.61
N ALA A 547 -18.69 -35.05 7.18
CA ALA A 547 -19.14 -35.12 5.79
C ALA A 547 -20.16 -34.04 5.49
N VAL A 548 -20.24 -33.64 4.20
CA VAL A 548 -21.31 -32.76 3.74
C VAL A 548 -22.65 -33.46 3.84
N PRO A 549 -23.65 -32.95 4.57
CA PRO A 549 -24.95 -33.57 4.67
C PRO A 549 -25.67 -33.58 3.31
N LEU A 550 -26.36 -34.67 3.01
CA LEU A 550 -27.18 -34.80 1.79
C LEU A 550 -28.51 -34.04 1.90
N LEU A 551 -29.02 -33.89 3.10
CA LEU A 551 -30.22 -33.14 3.44
C LEU A 551 -29.88 -32.09 4.48
N CYS A 552 -30.60 -30.99 4.45
CA CYS A 552 -30.42 -29.94 5.44
C CYS A 552 -30.70 -30.44 6.86
N PRO A 553 -29.79 -30.24 7.82
CA PRO A 553 -30.02 -30.66 9.21
C PRO A 553 -31.21 -29.94 9.88
N GLU A 554 -31.56 -28.74 9.42
CA GLU A 554 -32.60 -27.89 10.01
C GLU A 554 -33.99 -28.14 9.39
N CYS A 555 -34.07 -28.25 8.06
CA CYS A 555 -35.35 -28.30 7.34
C CYS A 555 -35.51 -29.55 6.44
N SER A 556 -34.54 -30.47 6.45
CA SER A 556 -34.53 -31.70 5.63
C SER A 556 -34.65 -31.47 4.11
N SER A 557 -34.43 -30.25 3.64
CA SER A 557 -34.46 -29.95 2.22
C SER A 557 -33.21 -30.48 1.48
N PRO A 558 -33.35 -30.98 0.23
CA PRO A 558 -32.24 -31.42 -0.58
C PRO A 558 -31.50 -30.25 -1.26
N TYR A 559 -31.97 -29.04 -1.09
CA TYR A 559 -31.38 -27.82 -1.76
C TYR A 559 -30.14 -27.30 -1.02
N ILE A 560 -29.21 -28.19 -0.67
CA ILE A 560 -27.92 -27.85 -0.15
C ILE A 560 -27.00 -27.46 -1.29
N LYS A 561 -26.35 -26.30 -1.18
CA LYS A 561 -25.42 -25.81 -2.19
C LYS A 561 -24.10 -25.36 -1.58
N TYR A 562 -23.04 -25.64 -2.32
CA TYR A 562 -21.75 -24.95 -2.12
C TYR A 562 -21.89 -23.52 -2.56
N PHE A 563 -21.63 -22.58 -1.69
CA PHE A 563 -21.68 -21.16 -2.03
C PHE A 563 -20.39 -20.77 -2.76
N GLY A 564 -20.49 -20.45 -4.05
CA GLY A 564 -19.34 -20.10 -4.87
C GLY A 564 -19.62 -20.07 -6.38
N SER A 565 -20.84 -19.68 -6.81
CA SER A 565 -21.11 -19.47 -8.23
C SER A 565 -20.27 -18.29 -8.75
N GLY A 566 -19.52 -18.49 -9.85
CA GLY A 566 -18.62 -17.50 -10.40
C GLY A 566 -19.35 -16.37 -11.12
N THR A 567 -18.69 -15.22 -11.26
CA THR A 567 -19.12 -14.09 -12.09
C THR A 567 -19.42 -14.53 -13.53
N GLU A 568 -18.79 -15.59 -14.02
CA GLU A 568 -19.03 -16.19 -15.34
C GLU A 568 -20.44 -16.77 -15.49
N LYS A 569 -20.92 -17.47 -14.45
CA LYS A 569 -22.27 -18.03 -14.48
C LYS A 569 -23.33 -16.92 -14.46
N LEU A 570 -23.13 -15.87 -13.65
CA LEU A 570 -24.01 -14.71 -13.61
C LEU A 570 -24.00 -13.95 -14.94
N GLU A 571 -22.84 -13.81 -15.58
CA GLU A 571 -22.71 -13.21 -16.91
C GLU A 571 -23.50 -13.99 -17.97
N ALA A 572 -23.44 -15.34 -17.92
CA ALA A 572 -24.22 -16.17 -18.83
C ALA A 572 -25.73 -16.04 -18.61
N GLU A 573 -26.21 -16.01 -17.35
CA GLU A 573 -27.62 -15.78 -17.02
C GLU A 573 -28.08 -14.39 -17.47
N LEU A 574 -27.25 -13.35 -17.30
CA LEU A 574 -27.55 -11.99 -17.78
C LEU A 574 -27.66 -11.90 -19.30
N LYS A 575 -26.73 -12.52 -20.03
CA LYS A 575 -26.78 -12.56 -21.51
C LYS A 575 -28.00 -13.31 -22.04
N ALA A 576 -28.47 -14.31 -21.31
CA ALA A 576 -29.72 -14.98 -21.66
C ALA A 576 -30.98 -14.12 -21.36
N LEU A 577 -30.94 -13.34 -20.26
CA LEU A 577 -32.05 -12.48 -19.83
C LEU A 577 -32.19 -11.22 -20.71
N VAL A 578 -31.06 -10.55 -20.98
CA VAL A 578 -31.02 -9.30 -21.75
C VAL A 578 -29.95 -9.39 -22.87
N PRO A 579 -30.22 -10.12 -23.97
CA PRO A 579 -29.25 -10.38 -25.03
C PRO A 579 -28.67 -9.14 -25.71
N THR A 580 -29.41 -8.02 -25.68
CA THR A 580 -29.01 -6.75 -26.29
C THR A 580 -28.12 -5.90 -25.38
N ALA A 581 -28.03 -6.21 -24.07
CA ALA A 581 -27.25 -5.44 -23.12
C ALA A 581 -25.73 -5.73 -23.26
N ARG A 582 -24.96 -4.67 -23.25
CA ARG A 582 -23.50 -4.72 -23.30
C ARG A 582 -22.96 -4.88 -21.87
N VAL A 583 -22.58 -6.10 -21.51
CA VAL A 583 -22.07 -6.44 -20.17
C VAL A 583 -20.55 -6.40 -20.16
N VAL A 584 -19.95 -5.75 -19.16
CA VAL A 584 -18.52 -5.81 -18.88
C VAL A 584 -18.27 -6.37 -17.49
N ARG A 585 -17.29 -7.26 -17.39
CA ARG A 585 -16.87 -7.89 -16.15
C ARG A 585 -15.63 -7.22 -15.56
N MET A 586 -15.68 -6.92 -14.26
CA MET A 586 -14.57 -6.35 -13.50
C MET A 586 -14.29 -7.21 -12.26
N ASP A 587 -13.40 -8.14 -12.39
CA ASP A 587 -12.92 -9.03 -11.33
C ASP A 587 -11.38 -9.17 -11.39
N ARG A 588 -10.80 -9.97 -10.51
CA ARG A 588 -9.36 -10.14 -10.41
C ARG A 588 -8.72 -10.68 -11.70
N ASP A 589 -9.45 -11.54 -12.41
CA ASP A 589 -8.95 -12.19 -13.62
C ASP A 589 -8.94 -11.21 -14.79
N THR A 590 -9.97 -10.37 -14.92
CA THR A 590 -10.07 -9.37 -15.99
C THR A 590 -9.21 -8.13 -15.74
N THR A 591 -8.80 -7.86 -14.49
CA THR A 591 -8.02 -6.67 -14.11
C THR A 591 -6.54 -6.96 -13.83
N ALA A 592 -6.03 -8.15 -14.15
CA ALA A 592 -4.63 -8.53 -13.92
C ALA A 592 -3.61 -7.70 -14.73
N ARG A 593 -4.02 -7.16 -15.88
CA ARG A 593 -3.16 -6.31 -16.74
C ARG A 593 -3.09 -4.88 -16.20
N LYS A 594 -1.91 -4.25 -16.28
CA LYS A 594 -1.70 -2.83 -15.91
C LYS A 594 -2.72 -1.95 -16.64
N LEU A 595 -3.41 -1.07 -15.91
CA LEU A 595 -4.43 -0.13 -16.39
C LEU A 595 -5.77 -0.76 -16.87
N ALA A 596 -5.93 -2.08 -16.91
CA ALA A 596 -7.18 -2.71 -17.34
C ALA A 596 -8.40 -2.23 -16.51
N HIS A 597 -8.21 -2.03 -15.22
CA HIS A 597 -9.24 -1.49 -14.33
C HIS A 597 -9.70 -0.08 -14.77
N GLN A 598 -8.78 0.79 -15.11
CA GLN A 598 -9.04 2.15 -15.57
C GLN A 598 -9.73 2.16 -16.94
N GLU A 599 -9.26 1.31 -17.86
CA GLU A 599 -9.87 1.16 -19.20
C GLU A 599 -11.32 0.73 -19.12
N ILE A 600 -11.65 -0.27 -18.28
CA ILE A 600 -13.03 -0.74 -18.07
C ILE A 600 -13.91 0.38 -17.53
N LEU A 601 -13.47 1.10 -16.51
CA LEU A 601 -14.26 2.18 -15.91
C LEU A 601 -14.45 3.38 -16.84
N THR A 602 -13.42 3.74 -17.59
CA THR A 602 -13.53 4.81 -18.60
C THR A 602 -14.54 4.41 -19.67
N ALA A 603 -14.45 3.20 -20.21
CA ALA A 603 -15.39 2.69 -21.20
C ALA A 603 -16.83 2.60 -20.65
N PHE A 604 -16.99 2.27 -19.37
CA PHE A 604 -18.31 2.25 -18.73
C PHE A 604 -18.85 3.68 -18.55
N ARG A 605 -18.05 4.65 -18.11
CA ARG A 605 -18.45 6.07 -18.03
C ARG A 605 -18.84 6.65 -19.38
N GLU A 606 -18.16 6.25 -20.45
CA GLU A 606 -18.45 6.66 -21.83
C GLU A 606 -19.68 5.93 -22.41
N LYS A 607 -20.42 5.19 -21.58
CA LYS A 607 -21.63 4.43 -21.97
C LYS A 607 -21.37 3.40 -23.08
N ARG A 608 -20.14 2.86 -23.17
CA ARG A 608 -19.84 1.74 -24.08
C ARG A 608 -20.43 0.42 -23.58
N TYR A 609 -20.74 0.37 -22.28
CA TYR A 609 -21.37 -0.77 -21.61
C TYR A 609 -22.57 -0.31 -20.80
N ASP A 610 -23.57 -1.18 -20.68
CA ASP A 610 -24.84 -0.91 -20.00
C ASP A 610 -24.81 -1.50 -18.58
N ILE A 611 -24.17 -2.68 -18.41
CA ILE A 611 -24.05 -3.39 -17.12
C ILE A 611 -22.59 -3.59 -16.76
N LEU A 612 -22.20 -3.11 -15.58
CA LEU A 612 -20.92 -3.42 -14.94
C LEU A 612 -21.11 -4.53 -13.91
N LEU A 613 -20.63 -5.72 -14.23
CA LEU A 613 -20.67 -6.88 -13.37
C LEU A 613 -19.33 -7.06 -12.66
N GLY A 614 -19.33 -7.21 -11.34
CA GLY A 614 -18.08 -7.49 -10.65
C GLY A 614 -18.21 -7.93 -9.21
N THR A 615 -17.07 -7.99 -8.54
CA THR A 615 -16.99 -8.29 -7.11
C THR A 615 -16.90 -6.98 -6.31
N GLN A 616 -16.40 -7.00 -5.09
CA GLN A 616 -16.25 -5.79 -4.25
C GLN A 616 -15.45 -4.64 -4.91
N MET A 617 -14.75 -4.91 -6.03
CA MET A 617 -14.03 -3.85 -6.77
C MET A 617 -14.98 -2.80 -7.37
N VAL A 618 -16.19 -3.20 -7.77
CA VAL A 618 -17.20 -2.28 -8.34
C VAL A 618 -17.86 -1.39 -7.28
N ALA A 619 -17.77 -1.79 -6.00
CA ALA A 619 -18.34 -1.04 -4.88
C ALA A 619 -17.48 0.15 -4.45
N LYS A 620 -16.20 0.22 -4.87
CA LYS A 620 -15.22 1.17 -4.32
C LYS A 620 -14.80 2.24 -5.33
N GLY A 621 -14.69 3.49 -4.85
CA GLY A 621 -13.88 4.55 -5.47
C GLY A 621 -14.39 5.15 -6.78
N HIS A 622 -15.62 4.83 -7.27
CA HIS A 622 -16.08 5.29 -8.57
C HIS A 622 -17.35 6.11 -8.47
N ASP A 623 -17.33 7.29 -9.08
CA ASP A 623 -18.50 8.12 -9.29
C ASP A 623 -18.88 7.99 -10.76
N ILE A 624 -20.03 7.38 -11.01
CA ILE A 624 -20.57 7.17 -12.35
C ILE A 624 -22.00 7.70 -12.36
N PRO A 625 -22.21 8.95 -12.81
CA PRO A 625 -23.51 9.60 -12.75
C PRO A 625 -24.63 8.87 -13.51
N GLY A 626 -24.26 8.05 -14.51
CA GLY A 626 -25.21 7.27 -15.30
C GLY A 626 -25.80 6.03 -14.62
N VAL A 627 -25.31 5.67 -13.43
CA VAL A 627 -25.79 4.48 -12.70
C VAL A 627 -27.01 4.84 -11.86
N THR A 628 -28.17 4.35 -12.31
CA THR A 628 -29.47 4.54 -11.64
C THR A 628 -29.88 3.30 -10.85
N ALA A 629 -29.41 2.12 -11.24
CA ALA A 629 -29.77 0.84 -10.64
C ALA A 629 -28.55 0.07 -10.14
N VAL A 630 -28.70 -0.62 -8.99
CA VAL A 630 -27.69 -1.48 -8.40
C VAL A 630 -28.30 -2.78 -7.92
N GLY A 631 -27.70 -3.91 -8.29
CA GLY A 631 -28.06 -5.22 -7.78
C GLY A 631 -26.94 -5.78 -6.90
N ILE A 632 -27.25 -6.20 -5.68
CA ILE A 632 -26.30 -6.83 -4.76
C ILE A 632 -26.72 -8.28 -4.54
N LEU A 633 -25.94 -9.20 -5.11
CA LEU A 633 -26.24 -10.62 -5.03
C LEU A 633 -25.47 -11.27 -3.87
N SER A 634 -26.17 -12.12 -3.12
CA SER A 634 -25.60 -12.84 -1.95
C SER A 634 -24.93 -11.87 -0.95
N ALA A 635 -25.63 -10.80 -0.60
CA ALA A 635 -25.11 -9.72 0.24
C ALA A 635 -24.61 -10.23 1.59
N ASP A 636 -25.29 -11.19 2.17
CA ASP A 636 -25.05 -11.81 3.47
C ASP A 636 -24.04 -12.98 3.44
N ALA A 637 -23.47 -13.30 2.28
CA ALA A 637 -22.47 -14.36 2.20
C ALA A 637 -21.28 -14.13 3.14
N SER A 638 -20.94 -12.86 3.41
CA SER A 638 -19.88 -12.50 4.36
C SER A 638 -20.22 -12.80 5.81
N LEU A 639 -21.50 -12.84 6.21
CA LEU A 639 -21.93 -13.16 7.57
C LEU A 639 -21.54 -14.58 8.00
N ASN A 640 -21.43 -15.47 7.03
CA ASN A 640 -21.08 -16.88 7.25
C ASN A 640 -19.56 -17.13 7.26
N MET A 641 -18.75 -16.07 7.18
CA MET A 641 -17.32 -16.19 7.41
C MET A 641 -17.04 -16.30 8.91
N PRO A 642 -16.22 -17.26 9.34
CA PRO A 642 -15.87 -17.42 10.74
C PRO A 642 -14.87 -16.35 11.20
N ASP A 643 -15.29 -15.11 11.16
CA ASP A 643 -14.50 -13.92 11.52
C ASP A 643 -15.40 -12.93 12.25
N PHE A 644 -14.92 -12.36 13.35
CA PHE A 644 -15.71 -11.43 14.17
C PHE A 644 -16.13 -10.14 13.44
N ARG A 645 -15.45 -9.80 12.34
CA ARG A 645 -15.80 -8.64 11.48
C ARG A 645 -16.80 -9.00 10.38
N ALA A 646 -17.39 -10.20 10.39
CA ALA A 646 -18.29 -10.67 9.35
C ALA A 646 -19.50 -9.73 9.16
N ALA A 647 -20.13 -9.31 10.25
CA ALA A 647 -21.27 -8.41 10.28
C ALA A 647 -20.90 -7.00 9.81
N GLU A 648 -19.77 -6.46 10.31
CA GLU A 648 -19.23 -5.16 9.88
C GLU A 648 -18.95 -5.13 8.37
N ARG A 649 -18.33 -6.18 7.84
CA ARG A 649 -18.06 -6.30 6.40
C ARG A 649 -19.34 -6.38 5.56
N CYS A 650 -20.36 -7.08 6.06
CA CYS A 650 -21.66 -7.16 5.40
C CYS A 650 -22.33 -5.78 5.34
N PHE A 651 -22.42 -5.09 6.47
CA PHE A 651 -22.94 -3.74 6.56
C PHE A 651 -22.24 -2.78 5.62
N MET A 652 -20.90 -2.74 5.67
CA MET A 652 -20.08 -1.85 4.84
C MET A 652 -20.29 -2.12 3.34
N LEU A 653 -20.32 -3.40 2.95
CA LEU A 653 -20.47 -3.80 1.56
C LEU A 653 -21.81 -3.34 0.98
N ILE A 654 -22.91 -3.61 1.69
CA ILE A 654 -24.24 -3.21 1.27
C ILE A 654 -24.32 -1.69 1.17
N THR A 655 -23.95 -0.97 2.23
CA THR A 655 -24.02 0.49 2.31
C THR A 655 -23.17 1.18 1.24
N GLN A 656 -21.92 0.76 1.04
CA GLN A 656 -21.04 1.34 0.02
C GLN A 656 -21.53 1.08 -1.40
N THR A 657 -22.09 -0.11 -1.65
CA THR A 657 -22.57 -0.48 -2.97
C THR A 657 -23.89 0.23 -3.26
N ALA A 658 -24.82 0.31 -2.31
CA ALA A 658 -26.06 1.08 -2.42
C ALA A 658 -25.77 2.57 -2.68
N GLY A 659 -24.73 3.12 -2.05
CA GLY A 659 -24.28 4.49 -2.29
C GLY A 659 -23.77 4.79 -3.71
N ARG A 660 -23.72 3.80 -4.61
CA ARG A 660 -23.37 4.01 -6.04
C ARG A 660 -24.57 4.37 -6.89
N ALA A 661 -25.78 4.03 -6.48
CA ALA A 661 -26.99 4.38 -7.19
C ALA A 661 -27.41 5.83 -6.93
N GLY A 662 -28.03 6.48 -7.94
CA GLY A 662 -28.67 7.79 -7.77
C GLY A 662 -27.69 8.94 -7.54
N ARG A 663 -26.53 8.93 -8.19
CA ARG A 663 -25.60 10.06 -8.17
C ARG A 663 -25.89 11.13 -9.23
N GLY A 664 -26.80 10.83 -10.17
CA GLY A 664 -27.37 11.76 -11.10
C GLY A 664 -28.57 12.50 -10.52
N GLU A 665 -29.48 12.97 -11.38
CA GLU A 665 -30.75 13.65 -11.01
C GLU A 665 -31.85 12.65 -10.61
N ALA A 666 -31.79 11.41 -11.14
CA ALA A 666 -32.76 10.36 -10.84
C ALA A 666 -32.46 9.67 -9.50
N ALA A 667 -33.54 9.37 -8.76
CA ALA A 667 -33.41 8.56 -7.55
C ALA A 667 -32.87 7.17 -7.88
N GLY A 668 -31.86 6.72 -7.11
CA GLY A 668 -31.26 5.40 -7.31
C GLY A 668 -32.15 4.27 -6.78
N GLN A 669 -32.20 3.16 -7.49
CA GLN A 669 -32.87 1.93 -7.07
C GLN A 669 -31.85 0.84 -6.77
N VAL A 670 -32.02 0.15 -5.66
CA VAL A 670 -31.10 -0.91 -5.21
C VAL A 670 -31.87 -2.15 -4.81
N VAL A 671 -31.54 -3.29 -5.38
CA VAL A 671 -32.08 -4.58 -4.96
C VAL A 671 -30.97 -5.39 -4.30
N VAL A 672 -31.20 -5.78 -3.04
CA VAL A 672 -30.29 -6.59 -2.22
C VAL A 672 -30.85 -8.00 -2.07
N GLN A 673 -30.20 -8.98 -2.62
CA GLN A 673 -30.56 -10.40 -2.47
C GLN A 673 -29.80 -11.02 -1.30
N CYS A 674 -30.48 -11.60 -0.33
CA CYS A 674 -29.90 -12.25 0.83
C CYS A 674 -30.69 -13.48 1.28
N TYR A 675 -30.11 -14.28 2.19
CA TYR A 675 -30.74 -15.45 2.81
C TYR A 675 -31.04 -15.22 4.29
N SER A 676 -30.54 -14.13 4.85
CA SER A 676 -30.75 -13.75 6.27
C SER A 676 -31.16 -12.28 6.36
N PRO A 677 -32.32 -11.89 5.77
CA PRO A 677 -32.79 -10.51 5.77
C PRO A 677 -33.03 -9.96 7.17
N GLU A 678 -33.32 -10.81 8.15
CA GLU A 678 -33.58 -10.48 9.54
C GLU A 678 -32.34 -10.08 10.35
N HIS A 679 -31.12 -10.34 9.82
CA HIS A 679 -29.88 -10.05 10.53
C HIS A 679 -29.70 -8.53 10.74
N TYR A 680 -29.37 -8.11 11.97
CA TYR A 680 -29.25 -6.68 12.32
C TYR A 680 -28.35 -5.87 11.38
N ALA A 681 -27.21 -6.45 10.95
CA ALA A 681 -26.29 -5.79 10.05
C ALA A 681 -26.91 -5.56 8.65
N VAL A 682 -27.74 -6.49 8.17
CA VAL A 682 -28.50 -6.35 6.93
C VAL A 682 -29.57 -5.27 7.11
N GLN A 683 -30.38 -5.35 8.16
CA GLN A 683 -31.43 -4.40 8.44
C GLN A 683 -30.93 -2.96 8.58
N ALA A 684 -29.81 -2.76 9.28
CA ALA A 684 -29.17 -1.45 9.41
C ALA A 684 -28.62 -0.95 8.05
N ALA A 685 -28.02 -1.86 7.25
CA ALA A 685 -27.48 -1.49 5.95
C ALA A 685 -28.56 -1.10 4.92
N LEU A 686 -29.73 -1.75 4.94
CA LEU A 686 -30.86 -1.39 4.11
C LEU A 686 -31.34 0.05 4.37
N LYS A 687 -31.27 0.48 5.63
CA LYS A 687 -31.59 1.84 6.05
C LYS A 687 -30.42 2.81 5.94
N GLN A 688 -29.23 2.30 5.61
CA GLN A 688 -27.97 3.03 5.62
C GLN A 688 -27.69 3.69 6.98
N ASP A 689 -28.17 3.08 8.07
CA ASP A 689 -28.09 3.56 9.44
C ASP A 689 -26.87 2.95 10.16
N TYR A 690 -25.75 3.71 10.14
CA TYR A 690 -24.52 3.30 10.82
C TYR A 690 -24.69 3.27 12.34
N GLU A 691 -25.50 4.14 12.92
CA GLU A 691 -25.69 4.24 14.37
C GLU A 691 -26.43 3.01 14.92
N ALA A 692 -27.47 2.55 14.22
CA ALA A 692 -28.16 1.32 14.55
C ALA A 692 -27.22 0.12 14.49
N PHE A 693 -26.43 0.02 13.41
CA PHE A 693 -25.42 -1.03 13.28
C PHE A 693 -24.39 -0.99 14.40
N TYR A 694 -23.80 0.19 14.66
CA TYR A 694 -22.78 0.37 15.68
C TYR A 694 -23.25 -0.09 17.06
N ARG A 695 -24.46 0.28 17.45
CA ARG A 695 -25.04 -0.02 18.78
C ARG A 695 -25.13 -1.54 19.03
N GLU A 696 -25.60 -2.29 18.07
CA GLU A 696 -25.73 -3.74 18.17
C GLU A 696 -24.36 -4.43 18.16
N GLU A 697 -23.54 -4.08 17.19
CA GLU A 697 -22.24 -4.74 16.99
C GLU A 697 -21.27 -4.45 18.15
N ILE A 698 -21.24 -3.22 18.69
CA ILE A 698 -20.30 -2.86 19.76
C ILE A 698 -20.61 -3.65 21.05
N ALA A 699 -21.88 -3.87 21.36
CA ALA A 699 -22.30 -4.66 22.51
C ALA A 699 -21.86 -6.14 22.38
N ILE A 700 -21.99 -6.71 21.18
CA ILE A 700 -21.53 -8.07 20.91
C ILE A 700 -20.00 -8.18 21.06
N ARG A 701 -19.25 -7.16 20.58
CA ARG A 701 -17.78 -7.18 20.71
C ARG A 701 -17.31 -7.03 22.14
N GLU A 702 -18.00 -6.24 22.94
CA GLU A 702 -17.73 -6.12 24.38
C GLU A 702 -17.95 -7.46 25.08
N GLN A 703 -19.11 -8.06 24.90
CA GLN A 703 -19.46 -9.34 25.50
C GLN A 703 -18.48 -10.46 25.11
N LEU A 704 -18.04 -10.50 23.86
CA LEU A 704 -17.14 -11.53 23.35
C LEU A 704 -15.65 -11.15 23.45
N PHE A 705 -15.33 -10.02 24.06
CA PHE A 705 -13.97 -9.52 24.23
C PHE A 705 -13.19 -9.49 22.91
N TYR A 706 -13.78 -8.79 21.90
CA TYR A 706 -13.13 -8.46 20.64
C TYR A 706 -12.76 -6.98 20.55
N PRO A 707 -11.88 -6.56 19.63
CA PRO A 707 -11.62 -5.15 19.39
C PRO A 707 -12.90 -4.32 19.18
N PRO A 708 -13.01 -3.14 19.81
CA PRO A 708 -11.99 -2.31 20.47
C PRO A 708 -11.66 -2.67 21.92
N PHE A 709 -12.36 -3.59 22.56
CA PHE A 709 -12.19 -3.94 23.98
C PHE A 709 -10.98 -4.83 24.27
N SER A 710 -10.44 -5.43 23.23
CA SER A 710 -9.19 -6.21 23.28
C SER A 710 -8.30 -5.89 22.06
N ARG A 711 -7.07 -6.41 22.11
CA ARG A 711 -6.16 -6.48 20.97
C ARG A 711 -5.97 -7.94 20.58
N LEU A 712 -5.70 -8.17 19.32
CA LEU A 712 -5.52 -9.52 18.79
C LEU A 712 -4.08 -9.75 18.35
N VAL A 713 -3.55 -10.94 18.66
CA VAL A 713 -2.30 -11.42 18.09
C VAL A 713 -2.54 -12.82 17.54
N LYS A 714 -2.33 -12.99 16.24
CA LYS A 714 -2.41 -14.27 15.56
C LYS A 714 -1.01 -14.86 15.38
N LEU A 715 -0.84 -16.09 15.86
CA LEU A 715 0.37 -16.87 15.64
C LEU A 715 0.06 -17.97 14.63
N ILE A 716 0.94 -18.16 13.64
CA ILE A 716 0.86 -19.29 12.71
C ILE A 716 2.14 -20.08 12.86
N VAL A 717 2.03 -21.26 13.46
CA VAL A 717 3.12 -22.21 13.62
C VAL A 717 3.19 -23.11 12.38
N GLN A 718 4.38 -23.28 11.83
CA GLN A 718 4.60 -23.93 10.54
C GLN A 718 5.68 -25.01 10.66
N HIS A 719 5.42 -26.22 10.11
CA HIS A 719 6.40 -27.29 10.03
C HIS A 719 6.17 -28.20 8.81
N GLY A 720 7.20 -28.90 8.36
CA GLY A 720 7.09 -29.89 7.29
C GLY A 720 6.25 -31.11 7.67
N GLU A 721 6.22 -31.46 8.95
CA GLU A 721 5.42 -32.55 9.51
C GLU A 721 4.25 -31.97 10.31
N GLU A 722 3.05 -32.51 10.10
CA GLU A 722 1.81 -32.01 10.71
C GLU A 722 1.82 -32.11 12.22
N GLU A 723 2.20 -33.28 12.72
CA GLU A 723 2.23 -33.55 14.17
C GLU A 723 3.22 -32.66 14.90
N ALA A 724 4.38 -32.39 14.30
CA ALA A 724 5.38 -31.48 14.87
C ALA A 724 4.86 -30.03 14.91
N ALA A 725 4.15 -29.57 13.87
CA ALA A 725 3.49 -28.26 13.86
C ALA A 725 2.42 -28.16 14.95
N ARG A 726 1.63 -29.22 15.16
CA ARG A 726 0.59 -29.29 16.17
C ARG A 726 1.17 -29.27 17.59
N GLN A 727 2.17 -30.10 17.85
CA GLN A 727 2.84 -30.17 19.17
C GLN A 727 3.48 -28.84 19.56
N GLU A 728 4.15 -28.18 18.64
CA GLU A 728 4.75 -26.86 18.91
C GLU A 728 3.68 -25.78 19.14
N ALA A 729 2.55 -25.84 18.44
CA ALA A 729 1.43 -24.96 18.70
C ALA A 729 0.79 -25.22 20.07
N CYS A 730 0.60 -26.49 20.48
CA CYS A 730 0.13 -26.88 21.83
C CYS A 730 1.09 -26.37 22.92
N ARG A 731 2.39 -26.57 22.74
CA ARG A 731 3.42 -26.09 23.68
C ARG A 731 3.36 -24.57 23.83
N THR A 732 3.22 -23.84 22.73
CA THR A 732 3.07 -22.38 22.76
C THR A 732 1.83 -21.95 23.54
N GLN A 733 0.70 -22.67 23.38
CA GLN A 733 -0.52 -22.43 24.14
C GLN A 733 -0.32 -22.68 25.64
N GLU A 734 0.31 -23.83 26.02
CA GLU A 734 0.60 -24.19 27.41
C GLU A 734 1.48 -23.14 28.08
N ASN A 735 2.55 -22.70 27.42
CA ASN A 735 3.44 -21.65 27.93
C ASN A 735 2.70 -20.32 28.13
N PHE A 736 1.82 -19.97 27.20
CA PHE A 736 0.99 -18.77 27.34
C PHE A 736 0.05 -18.88 28.55
N LEU A 737 -0.67 -20.00 28.68
CA LEU A 737 -1.60 -20.22 29.79
C LEU A 737 -0.87 -20.21 31.16
N ALA A 738 0.34 -20.76 31.23
CA ALA A 738 1.18 -20.72 32.43
C ALA A 738 1.65 -19.28 32.74
N ALA A 739 2.12 -18.54 31.74
CA ALA A 739 2.64 -17.17 31.92
C ALA A 739 1.53 -16.16 32.33
N PHE A 740 0.30 -16.40 31.90
CA PHE A 740 -0.83 -15.50 32.17
C PHE A 740 -1.87 -16.11 33.13
N ALA A 741 -1.51 -17.14 33.87
CA ALA A 741 -2.40 -17.78 34.86
C ALA A 741 -2.91 -16.74 35.87
N GLY A 742 -4.23 -16.70 36.07
CA GLY A 742 -4.90 -15.78 36.99
C GLY A 742 -4.95 -14.30 36.55
N ARG A 743 -4.51 -13.95 35.33
CA ARG A 743 -4.64 -12.60 34.79
C ARG A 743 -5.93 -12.48 33.97
N GLU A 744 -6.81 -11.57 34.38
CA GLU A 744 -8.00 -11.25 33.59
C GLU A 744 -7.64 -10.54 32.28
N GLY A 745 -8.52 -10.64 31.27
CA GLY A 745 -8.33 -9.98 29.98
C GLY A 745 -7.26 -10.63 29.09
N GLN A 746 -6.92 -11.90 29.34
CA GLN A 746 -5.98 -12.69 28.53
C GLN A 746 -6.65 -14.00 28.13
N GLN A 747 -6.75 -14.25 26.83
CA GLN A 747 -7.34 -15.47 26.27
C GLN A 747 -6.49 -15.96 25.11
N ILE A 748 -6.38 -17.30 24.97
CA ILE A 748 -5.79 -17.91 23.78
C ILE A 748 -6.76 -18.96 23.23
N ILE A 749 -6.98 -18.92 21.93
CA ILE A 749 -7.88 -19.81 21.19
C ILE A 749 -7.04 -20.62 20.21
N GLY A 750 -7.38 -21.90 20.01
CA GLY A 750 -6.63 -22.87 19.24
C GLY A 750 -5.78 -23.76 20.15
N PRO A 751 -4.78 -24.53 19.61
CA PRO A 751 -4.41 -24.56 18.20
C PRO A 751 -5.45 -25.18 17.30
N ALA A 752 -5.61 -24.62 16.11
CA ALA A 752 -6.46 -25.21 15.06
C ALA A 752 -5.74 -25.11 13.70
N PRO A 753 -6.04 -26.02 12.75
CA PRO A 753 -5.47 -25.90 11.41
C PRO A 753 -5.80 -24.56 10.76
N ALA A 754 -4.84 -23.97 10.07
CA ALA A 754 -5.08 -22.71 9.34
C ALA A 754 -6.12 -22.92 8.23
N LEU A 755 -6.75 -21.84 7.74
CA LEU A 755 -7.68 -21.88 6.60
C LEU A 755 -7.09 -22.58 5.37
N ILE A 756 -5.78 -22.40 5.15
CA ILE A 756 -4.97 -23.20 4.25
C ILE A 756 -4.04 -24.04 5.14
N ALA A 757 -4.50 -25.19 5.56
CA ALA A 757 -3.81 -26.06 6.51
C ALA A 757 -2.43 -26.52 6.00
N GLN A 758 -2.28 -26.72 4.69
CA GLN A 758 -1.02 -27.07 4.06
C GLN A 758 -0.74 -26.18 2.85
N PHE A 759 0.48 -25.62 2.78
CA PHE A 759 0.93 -24.82 1.66
C PHE A 759 2.37 -25.19 1.29
N ARG A 760 2.59 -25.65 0.06
CA ARG A 760 3.90 -26.10 -0.45
C ARG A 760 4.57 -27.17 0.45
N GLY A 761 3.80 -28.11 0.97
CA GLY A 761 4.31 -29.17 1.83
C GLY A 761 4.51 -28.76 3.30
N ILE A 762 4.16 -27.52 3.67
CA ILE A 762 4.29 -27.01 5.04
C ILE A 762 2.92 -27.00 5.70
N HIS A 763 2.79 -27.66 6.84
CA HIS A 763 1.59 -27.69 7.69
C HIS A 763 1.53 -26.47 8.58
N ARG A 764 0.33 -25.96 8.87
CA ARG A 764 0.10 -24.66 9.50
C ARG A 764 -1.00 -24.74 10.54
N PHE A 765 -0.65 -24.39 11.79
CA PHE A 765 -1.60 -24.28 12.91
C PHE A 765 -1.68 -22.83 13.39
N VAL A 766 -2.88 -22.41 13.77
CA VAL A 766 -3.19 -21.05 14.21
C VAL A 766 -3.52 -21.02 15.68
N LEU A 767 -2.95 -20.04 16.37
CA LEU A 767 -3.33 -19.62 17.70
C LEU A 767 -3.79 -18.16 17.64
N LEU A 768 -4.89 -17.83 18.29
CA LEU A 768 -5.39 -16.46 18.39
C LEU A 768 -5.40 -16.02 19.86
N ILE A 769 -4.57 -15.03 20.17
CA ILE A 769 -4.51 -14.39 21.48
C ILE A 769 -5.41 -13.17 21.47
N LYS A 770 -6.31 -13.05 22.46
CA LYS A 770 -7.06 -11.84 22.78
C LYS A 770 -6.50 -11.26 24.07
N THR A 771 -6.15 -9.97 24.08
CA THR A 771 -5.48 -9.35 25.22
C THR A 771 -5.95 -7.94 25.46
N ALA A 772 -6.11 -7.56 26.74
CA ALA A 772 -6.24 -6.18 27.19
C ALA A 772 -4.86 -5.48 27.24
N ASP A 773 -3.77 -6.26 27.41
CA ASP A 773 -2.40 -5.75 27.52
C ASP A 773 -1.50 -6.35 26.44
N LEU A 774 -1.46 -5.67 25.29
CA LEU A 774 -0.60 -6.07 24.18
C LEU A 774 0.90 -5.99 24.52
N ALA A 775 1.30 -5.10 25.44
CA ALA A 775 2.70 -4.95 25.81
C ALA A 775 3.21 -6.22 26.51
N ALA A 776 2.45 -6.73 27.49
CA ALA A 776 2.78 -7.97 28.17
C ALA A 776 2.84 -9.18 27.21
N VAL A 777 1.93 -9.28 26.26
CA VAL A 777 1.96 -10.36 25.26
C VAL A 777 3.19 -10.25 24.34
N ARG A 778 3.58 -9.05 23.92
CA ARG A 778 4.80 -8.86 23.11
C ARG A 778 6.07 -9.22 23.90
N GLU A 779 6.11 -8.89 25.19
CA GLU A 779 7.21 -9.26 26.07
C GLU A 779 7.30 -10.80 26.22
N PHE A 780 6.20 -11.45 26.44
CA PHE A 780 6.11 -12.92 26.45
C PHE A 780 6.64 -13.54 25.14
N LEU A 781 6.16 -13.06 23.98
CA LEU A 781 6.57 -13.59 22.67
C LEU A 781 8.08 -13.41 22.42
N ARG A 782 8.68 -12.30 22.92
CA ARG A 782 10.13 -12.08 22.90
C ARG A 782 10.86 -12.99 23.88
N GLY A 783 10.34 -13.15 25.09
CA GLY A 783 10.92 -14.04 26.10
C GLY A 783 11.00 -15.48 25.62
N GLU A 784 9.96 -15.97 24.94
CA GLU A 784 9.95 -17.28 24.29
C GLU A 784 10.75 -17.33 22.98
N GLY A 785 11.31 -16.21 22.52
CA GLY A 785 12.08 -16.11 21.26
C GLY A 785 11.27 -16.34 19.99
N LEU A 786 9.93 -16.28 20.05
CA LEU A 786 9.04 -16.54 18.91
C LEU A 786 9.18 -15.49 17.81
N ASP A 787 9.52 -14.26 18.15
CA ASP A 787 9.78 -13.17 17.22
C ASP A 787 11.02 -13.40 16.33
N LYS A 788 11.95 -14.25 16.77
CA LYS A 788 13.21 -14.58 16.05
C LYS A 788 13.08 -15.83 15.18
N ARG A 789 12.01 -16.59 15.34
CA ARG A 789 11.78 -17.86 14.63
C ARG A 789 11.19 -17.60 13.24
N ASN A 790 11.66 -18.34 12.24
CA ASN A 790 11.15 -18.26 10.87
C ASN A 790 9.93 -19.17 10.64
N ASP A 791 9.76 -20.18 11.45
CA ASP A 791 8.65 -21.13 11.41
C ASP A 791 7.41 -20.63 12.19
N VAL A 792 7.51 -19.50 12.88
CA VAL A 792 6.41 -18.81 13.54
C VAL A 792 6.14 -17.47 12.87
N LEU A 793 4.92 -17.30 12.34
CA LEU A 793 4.48 -16.01 11.81
C LEU A 793 3.62 -15.32 12.86
N ILE A 794 3.99 -14.08 13.21
CA ILE A 794 3.26 -13.25 14.16
C ILE A 794 2.52 -12.16 13.39
N ASP A 795 1.24 -12.00 13.69
CA ASP A 795 0.40 -10.96 13.11
C ASP A 795 -0.35 -10.21 14.22
N VAL A 796 0.11 -9.01 14.52
CA VAL A 796 -0.51 -8.12 15.51
C VAL A 796 -1.65 -7.36 14.83
N ASP A 797 -2.82 -7.34 15.45
CA ASP A 797 -4.08 -6.82 14.90
C ASP A 797 -4.40 -7.39 13.52
N PRO A 798 -4.62 -8.71 13.41
CA PRO A 798 -4.94 -9.34 12.16
C PRO A 798 -6.30 -8.85 11.63
N ILE A 799 -6.40 -8.69 10.31
CA ILE A 799 -7.68 -8.40 9.64
C ILE A 799 -8.57 -9.65 9.60
N MET A 800 -7.94 -10.81 9.49
CA MET A 800 -8.64 -12.10 9.49
C MET A 800 -8.11 -12.94 10.64
N THR A 801 -9.03 -13.47 11.45
CA THR A 801 -8.68 -14.27 12.63
C THR A 801 -8.33 -15.72 12.29
N MET A 802 -8.67 -16.19 11.11
CA MET A 802 -8.38 -17.54 10.62
C MET A 802 -7.31 -17.57 9.54
#